data_0151d3635c064bee0b24f3fa50df9118
#
_entry.id   0151d3635c064bee0b24f3fa50df9118
#
_cell.length_a   1.000
_cell.length_b   1.000
_cell.length_c   1.000
_cell.angle_alpha   90.00
_cell.angle_beta   90.00
_cell.angle_gamma   90.00
#
_symmetry.space_group_name_H-M   'P 1'
#
loop_
_entity.id
_entity.type
_entity.pdbx_description
1 polymer ?
#
loop_
_entity_poly.entity_id
_entity_poly.type
_entity_poly.pdbx_seq_one_letter_code
_entity_poly.pdbx_strand_id
1 'polypeptide(L)'
;MYQDVIYKDSPQNYNQYQFTTNLDAQITKAIKFSMDILGRQTVNNRGAYSTEDLFGYFLTTSPMAAPYYPNGLLRIGHDGITNNAVLMVSDLPGTDKTTNNTINLKPRLRIDLDVITPGLYAEGYAALDYTFNNGKTIRNPYDIYSYDATTGEYINQRDATGATSVGSWSSNSSTVTVNARIGYSRTFNDVHKVDAFVAYEQSKYKYNYLYGYRTNFTSSVLPDLDFGSTNKDDQSNSGNSDETARQNWFGRINYGYKDKYLAEFTLRYDGSMNFAPGHRWGVFPGFSAGWVMSEENFFEPLKNVVSFFKLKGSWGMMGNDNISAYQYLSMYGFVADNSTPSRYVFGVDPVFAESIYETVTANPLVTWETAKTWNVGFSSQFLDGKFGLDFDYFQSRRSDILITRNASIPTYSGLSLPAENLGKVKNHGFELIATYRDHAGDFEWGVTGNVTYAKNEVVYMDEAVDTPEWQRQTGHPIDGGTYYQALGIYQTQEQIDATPHLAGTKVGDLIYQDTNDDGSITWDDAVRRDKSATPKWIFGLTLNGAWKGFDVNAFFQGQADAEILVQPTMNMATDFYEGRWSESNTAEQNMAAKWLRAFMKESQVDGRNSQSSTWWLRDASFVRLKSLEIGYTFPKKWITRLGIDNLRLYANGNNLFTIDGVDIFDPEMTNGIRGYSIQRTWTFGVNVTF
;
A
#
# COMPACT_ATOMS: atom_id res chain seq x y z
N MET A 1 -1.62 -23.79 -7.53
CA MET A 1 -2.66 -23.24 -8.43
C MET A 1 -3.75 -22.69 -7.52
N TYR A 2 -4.01 -21.42 -7.58
CA TYR A 2 -5.10 -20.78 -6.82
C TYR A 2 -6.35 -20.83 -7.68
N GLN A 3 -7.44 -21.37 -7.15
CA GLN A 3 -8.74 -21.38 -7.83
C GLN A 3 -9.72 -20.63 -6.95
N ASP A 4 -10.20 -19.50 -7.43
CA ASP A 4 -11.20 -18.67 -6.78
C ASP A 4 -12.60 -19.20 -7.07
N VAL A 5 -13.48 -19.14 -6.06
CA VAL A 5 -14.88 -19.56 -6.21
C VAL A 5 -15.63 -18.66 -7.21
N ILE A 6 -15.33 -17.35 -7.23
CA ILE A 6 -15.95 -16.38 -8.13
C ILE A 6 -15.52 -16.62 -9.60
N TYR A 7 -14.26 -17.00 -9.79
CA TYR A 7 -13.64 -17.18 -11.09
C TYR A 7 -13.48 -18.67 -11.48
N LYS A 8 -14.26 -19.56 -10.89
CA LYS A 8 -14.11 -21.01 -11.05
C LYS A 8 -14.04 -21.48 -12.51
N ASP A 9 -14.87 -20.91 -13.34
CA ASP A 9 -14.97 -21.26 -14.77
C ASP A 9 -14.36 -20.17 -15.68
N SER A 10 -13.61 -19.23 -15.11
CA SER A 10 -12.92 -18.16 -15.82
C SER A 10 -11.53 -18.60 -16.32
N PRO A 11 -11.04 -18.05 -17.43
CA PRO A 11 -9.68 -18.25 -17.90
C PRO A 11 -8.62 -17.60 -17.01
N GLN A 12 -9.02 -16.95 -15.91
CA GLN A 12 -8.11 -16.28 -15.00
C GLN A 12 -7.20 -17.25 -14.28
N ASN A 13 -5.91 -17.02 -14.39
CA ASN A 13 -4.91 -17.82 -13.69
C ASN A 13 -3.63 -17.02 -13.45
N TYR A 14 -2.90 -17.46 -12.42
CA TYR A 14 -1.60 -16.95 -12.07
C TYR A 14 -0.62 -18.12 -11.96
N ASN A 15 0.48 -18.06 -12.71
CA ASN A 15 1.56 -19.03 -12.63
C ASN A 15 2.87 -18.32 -12.31
N GLN A 16 3.64 -18.88 -11.38
CA GLN A 16 4.96 -18.36 -11.03
C GLN A 16 5.99 -19.49 -11.10
N TYR A 17 7.10 -19.20 -11.76
CA TYR A 17 8.30 -20.03 -11.81
C TYR A 17 9.45 -19.22 -11.21
N GLN A 18 10.16 -19.80 -10.25
CA GLN A 18 11.28 -19.15 -9.60
C GLN A 18 12.45 -20.09 -9.47
N PHE A 19 13.62 -19.57 -9.79
CA PHE A 19 14.90 -20.22 -9.61
C PHE A 19 15.79 -19.35 -8.74
N THR A 20 16.39 -19.91 -7.71
CA THR A 20 17.32 -19.21 -6.81
C THR A 20 18.57 -20.07 -6.64
N THR A 21 19.74 -19.46 -6.82
CA THR A 21 21.02 -20.10 -6.57
C THR A 21 21.92 -19.13 -5.82
N ASN A 22 22.51 -19.62 -4.74
CA ASN A 22 23.56 -18.93 -3.99
C ASN A 22 24.83 -19.78 -4.07
N LEU A 23 25.90 -19.17 -4.53
CA LEU A 23 27.22 -19.78 -4.64
C LEU A 23 28.19 -19.06 -3.71
N ASP A 24 28.86 -19.80 -2.86
CA ASP A 24 29.99 -19.33 -2.07
C ASP A 24 31.22 -20.18 -2.40
N ALA A 25 32.29 -19.52 -2.86
CA ALA A 25 33.54 -20.17 -3.22
C ALA A 25 34.72 -19.53 -2.46
N GLN A 26 35.41 -20.29 -1.66
CA GLN A 26 36.67 -19.90 -1.05
C GLN A 26 37.78 -20.15 -2.07
N ILE A 27 38.19 -19.10 -2.83
CA ILE A 27 39.19 -19.22 -3.89
C ILE A 27 40.59 -19.44 -3.29
N THR A 28 40.92 -18.66 -2.26
CA THR A 28 42.13 -18.81 -1.46
C THR A 28 41.77 -18.57 0.00
N LYS A 29 42.72 -18.74 0.94
CA LYS A 29 42.49 -18.42 2.36
C LYS A 29 42.05 -16.96 2.58
N ALA A 30 42.45 -16.06 1.71
CA ALA A 30 42.19 -14.62 1.82
C ALA A 30 41.07 -14.16 0.85
N ILE A 31 40.67 -14.95 -0.13
CA ILE A 31 39.74 -14.49 -1.19
C ILE A 31 38.48 -15.36 -1.19
N LYS A 32 37.35 -14.74 -0.93
CA LYS A 32 36.02 -15.35 -1.03
C LYS A 32 35.25 -14.69 -2.16
N PHE A 33 34.70 -15.51 -3.06
CA PHE A 33 33.73 -15.11 -4.08
C PHE A 33 32.34 -15.62 -3.70
N SER A 34 31.34 -14.77 -3.79
CA SER A 34 29.94 -15.14 -3.60
C SER A 34 29.12 -14.63 -4.78
N MET A 35 28.09 -15.38 -5.18
CA MET A 35 27.21 -15.00 -6.26
C MET A 35 25.77 -15.41 -5.95
N ASP A 36 24.87 -14.45 -5.90
CA ASP A 36 23.45 -14.67 -5.73
C ASP A 36 22.76 -14.47 -7.08
N ILE A 37 21.93 -15.44 -7.48
CA ILE A 37 21.14 -15.42 -8.72
C ILE A 37 19.69 -15.71 -8.36
N LEU A 38 18.78 -14.84 -8.78
CA LEU A 38 17.35 -15.05 -8.77
C LEU A 38 16.80 -14.86 -10.18
N GLY A 39 16.11 -15.89 -10.69
CA GLY A 39 15.29 -15.80 -11.89
C GLY A 39 13.83 -16.06 -11.52
N ARG A 40 12.91 -15.18 -11.90
CA ARG A 40 11.48 -15.33 -11.67
C ARG A 40 10.68 -14.93 -12.90
N GLN A 41 9.77 -15.80 -13.29
CA GLN A 41 8.74 -15.48 -14.28
C GLN A 41 7.36 -15.61 -13.64
N THR A 42 6.51 -14.62 -13.87
CA THR A 42 5.09 -14.70 -13.52
C THR A 42 4.25 -14.48 -14.76
N VAL A 43 3.25 -15.33 -14.95
CA VAL A 43 2.25 -15.20 -16.01
C VAL A 43 0.90 -15.03 -15.35
N ASN A 44 0.26 -13.92 -15.64
CA ASN A 44 -1.06 -13.56 -15.13
C ASN A 44 -2.03 -13.38 -16.31
N ASN A 45 -3.06 -14.22 -16.34
CA ASN A 45 -4.18 -14.07 -17.28
C ASN A 45 -5.40 -13.56 -16.52
N ARG A 46 -6.07 -12.56 -17.05
CA ARG A 46 -7.28 -11.94 -16.48
C ARG A 46 -8.35 -11.82 -17.56
N GLY A 47 -9.61 -11.74 -17.14
CA GLY A 47 -10.70 -11.27 -17.99
C GLY A 47 -10.60 -9.76 -18.26
N ALA A 48 -11.50 -9.27 -19.12
CA ALA A 48 -11.53 -7.87 -19.53
C ALA A 48 -11.90 -6.89 -18.41
N TYR A 49 -12.58 -7.36 -17.38
CA TYR A 49 -13.05 -6.55 -16.24
C TYR A 49 -12.20 -6.75 -15.00
N SER A 50 -12.03 -5.69 -14.25
CA SER A 50 -11.35 -5.75 -12.97
C SER A 50 -12.22 -6.38 -11.88
N THR A 51 -11.59 -6.85 -10.80
CA THR A 51 -12.31 -7.31 -9.62
C THR A 51 -13.14 -6.18 -8.98
N GLU A 52 -12.63 -4.94 -9.02
CA GLU A 52 -13.34 -3.76 -8.51
C GLU A 52 -14.63 -3.47 -9.30
N ASP A 53 -14.61 -3.64 -10.61
CA ASP A 53 -15.80 -3.51 -11.47
C ASP A 53 -16.84 -4.57 -11.09
N LEU A 54 -16.40 -5.82 -10.92
CA LEU A 54 -17.27 -6.93 -10.56
C LEU A 54 -17.94 -6.71 -9.20
N PHE A 55 -17.16 -6.35 -8.15
CA PHE A 55 -17.71 -6.06 -6.83
C PHE A 55 -18.58 -4.79 -6.85
N GLY A 56 -18.17 -3.77 -7.58
CA GLY A 56 -18.99 -2.58 -7.81
C GLY A 56 -20.35 -2.92 -8.41
N TYR A 57 -20.38 -3.83 -9.39
CA TYR A 57 -21.61 -4.30 -9.99
C TYR A 57 -22.50 -5.07 -9.01
N PHE A 58 -21.96 -6.00 -8.23
CA PHE A 58 -22.74 -6.74 -7.21
C PHE A 58 -23.41 -5.82 -6.20
N LEU A 59 -22.78 -4.71 -5.86
CA LEU A 59 -23.32 -3.75 -4.90
C LEU A 59 -24.38 -2.80 -5.50
N THR A 60 -24.33 -2.57 -6.80
CA THR A 60 -25.22 -1.60 -7.46
C THR A 60 -26.34 -2.25 -8.26
N THR A 61 -26.24 -3.54 -8.56
CA THR A 61 -27.24 -4.26 -9.35
C THR A 61 -28.50 -4.55 -8.54
N SER A 62 -29.65 -4.31 -9.19
CA SER A 62 -30.94 -4.73 -8.64
C SER A 62 -31.00 -6.26 -8.49
N PRO A 63 -31.48 -6.80 -7.34
CA PRO A 63 -31.71 -8.23 -7.15
C PRO A 63 -32.64 -8.86 -8.19
N MET A 64 -33.44 -8.03 -8.88
CA MET A 64 -34.37 -8.46 -9.94
C MET A 64 -33.70 -8.51 -11.33
N ALA A 65 -32.44 -8.09 -11.44
CA ALA A 65 -31.69 -8.11 -12.70
C ALA A 65 -31.09 -9.50 -12.94
N ALA A 66 -31.87 -10.41 -13.53
CA ALA A 66 -31.34 -11.70 -13.94
C ALA A 66 -30.27 -11.54 -15.05
N PRO A 67 -29.15 -12.30 -15.03
CA PRO A 67 -28.11 -12.19 -16.04
C PRO A 67 -28.52 -12.75 -17.41
N TYR A 68 -29.57 -13.56 -17.47
CA TYR A 68 -30.14 -14.16 -18.67
C TYR A 68 -31.62 -13.87 -18.78
N TYR A 69 -32.10 -13.79 -20.01
CA TYR A 69 -33.52 -13.90 -20.33
C TYR A 69 -34.00 -15.36 -20.22
N PRO A 70 -35.31 -15.63 -20.11
CA PRO A 70 -35.85 -17.00 -20.03
C PRO A 70 -35.48 -17.90 -21.19
N ASN A 71 -35.16 -17.33 -22.35
CA ASN A 71 -34.71 -18.03 -23.55
C ASN A 71 -33.20 -18.30 -23.59
N GLY A 72 -32.46 -17.96 -22.50
CA GLY A 72 -31.02 -18.19 -22.39
C GLY A 72 -30.11 -17.10 -22.98
N LEU A 73 -30.67 -16.04 -23.56
CA LEU A 73 -29.89 -14.92 -24.08
C LEU A 73 -29.31 -14.08 -22.94
N LEU A 74 -28.04 -13.65 -23.09
CA LEU A 74 -27.39 -12.71 -22.13
C LEU A 74 -28.13 -11.38 -22.11
N ARG A 75 -28.55 -10.96 -20.95
CA ARG A 75 -29.31 -9.74 -20.76
C ARG A 75 -28.36 -8.55 -20.57
N ILE A 76 -28.68 -7.42 -21.23
CA ILE A 76 -28.04 -6.13 -20.95
C ILE A 76 -28.22 -5.77 -19.46
N GLY A 77 -27.20 -5.24 -18.83
CA GLY A 77 -27.26 -4.80 -17.44
C GLY A 77 -28.21 -3.61 -17.26
N HIS A 78 -28.62 -3.37 -16.02
CA HIS A 78 -29.56 -2.27 -15.72
C HIS A 78 -28.96 -0.88 -16.05
N ASP A 79 -27.66 -0.71 -15.87
CA ASP A 79 -26.96 0.57 -16.04
C ASP A 79 -26.12 0.63 -17.33
N GLY A 80 -26.33 -0.29 -18.27
CA GLY A 80 -25.63 -0.28 -19.55
C GLY A 80 -25.19 -1.65 -20.05
N ILE A 81 -24.54 -1.63 -21.20
CA ILE A 81 -24.19 -2.83 -21.98
C ILE A 81 -23.25 -3.77 -21.22
N THR A 82 -22.35 -3.21 -20.38
CA THR A 82 -21.26 -3.94 -19.77
C THR A 82 -21.58 -4.54 -18.39
N ASN A 83 -22.72 -4.20 -17.82
CA ASN A 83 -23.05 -4.55 -16.42
C ASN A 83 -23.81 -5.87 -16.32
N ASN A 84 -23.13 -6.99 -16.56
CA ASN A 84 -23.67 -8.34 -16.39
C ASN A 84 -22.60 -9.23 -15.71
N ALA A 85 -22.92 -9.80 -14.55
CA ALA A 85 -21.96 -10.55 -13.72
C ALA A 85 -21.37 -11.76 -14.46
N VAL A 86 -22.16 -12.46 -15.26
CA VAL A 86 -21.66 -13.62 -16.04
C VAL A 86 -20.66 -13.18 -17.10
N LEU A 87 -20.96 -12.06 -17.78
CA LEU A 87 -20.07 -11.48 -18.77
C LEU A 87 -18.74 -11.04 -18.12
N MET A 88 -18.82 -10.40 -16.93
CA MET A 88 -17.65 -9.83 -16.25
C MET A 88 -16.66 -10.91 -15.77
N VAL A 89 -17.11 -12.12 -15.52
CA VAL A 89 -16.23 -13.24 -15.11
C VAL A 89 -15.81 -14.13 -16.29
N SER A 90 -16.33 -13.91 -17.50
CA SER A 90 -16.06 -14.69 -18.71
C SER A 90 -14.90 -14.10 -19.54
N ASP A 91 -14.47 -14.85 -20.55
CA ASP A 91 -13.53 -14.39 -21.58
C ASP A 91 -14.18 -13.78 -22.82
N LEU A 92 -15.52 -13.77 -22.86
CA LEU A 92 -16.27 -13.23 -24.00
C LEU A 92 -15.88 -11.80 -24.37
N PRO A 93 -15.76 -10.85 -23.39
CA PRO A 93 -15.36 -9.48 -23.69
C PRO A 93 -13.87 -9.34 -24.03
N GLY A 94 -13.07 -10.38 -23.78
CA GLY A 94 -11.64 -10.39 -24.01
C GLY A 94 -10.82 -10.79 -22.80
N THR A 95 -9.50 -10.67 -22.94
CA THR A 95 -8.53 -11.11 -21.94
C THR A 95 -7.35 -10.16 -21.84
N ASP A 96 -6.74 -10.10 -20.67
CA ASP A 96 -5.47 -9.44 -20.39
C ASP A 96 -4.44 -10.47 -19.94
N LYS A 97 -3.38 -10.61 -20.72
CA LYS A 97 -2.25 -11.46 -20.37
C LYS A 97 -1.02 -10.61 -20.09
N THR A 98 -0.42 -10.81 -18.93
CA THR A 98 0.84 -10.14 -18.53
C THR A 98 1.87 -11.18 -18.16
N THR A 99 3.07 -11.06 -18.72
CA THR A 99 4.23 -11.85 -18.36
C THR A 99 5.30 -10.93 -17.79
N ASN A 100 5.69 -11.16 -16.54
CA ASN A 100 6.77 -10.44 -15.89
C ASN A 100 7.96 -11.36 -15.67
N ASN A 101 9.13 -10.93 -16.10
CA ASN A 101 10.39 -11.63 -15.90
C ASN A 101 11.32 -10.77 -15.07
N THR A 102 11.93 -11.33 -14.04
CA THR A 102 12.90 -10.66 -13.18
C THR A 102 14.16 -11.49 -13.09
N ILE A 103 15.30 -10.85 -13.27
CA ILE A 103 16.62 -11.44 -13.08
C ILE A 103 17.39 -10.53 -12.12
N ASN A 104 17.81 -11.08 -10.98
CA ASN A 104 18.71 -10.43 -10.06
C ASN A 104 20.01 -11.21 -10.05
N LEU A 105 21.13 -10.50 -10.25
CA LEU A 105 22.48 -11.08 -10.26
C LEU A 105 23.37 -10.23 -9.38
N LYS A 106 24.04 -10.86 -8.39
CA LYS A 106 24.91 -10.14 -7.46
C LYS A 106 26.21 -10.89 -7.18
N PRO A 107 27.21 -10.79 -8.05
CA PRO A 107 28.56 -11.20 -7.72
C PRO A 107 29.17 -10.31 -6.65
N ARG A 108 29.85 -10.92 -5.69
CA ARG A 108 30.56 -10.27 -4.59
C ARG A 108 31.96 -10.88 -4.47
N LEU A 109 32.94 -10.03 -4.26
CA LEU A 109 34.32 -10.43 -3.96
C LEU A 109 34.72 -9.83 -2.62
N ARG A 110 35.21 -10.65 -1.71
CA ARG A 110 35.82 -10.24 -0.44
C ARG A 110 37.26 -10.70 -0.41
N ILE A 111 38.15 -9.81 0.01
CA ILE A 111 39.58 -10.03 0.16
C ILE A 111 39.96 -9.68 1.58
N ASP A 112 40.35 -10.66 2.36
CA ASP A 112 40.89 -10.46 3.71
C ASP A 112 42.35 -10.02 3.59
N LEU A 113 42.65 -8.86 4.18
CA LEU A 113 43.95 -8.20 4.09
C LEU A 113 44.73 -8.33 5.39
N ASP A 114 44.61 -9.47 6.06
CA ASP A 114 45.32 -9.78 7.34
C ASP A 114 46.83 -9.68 7.23
N VAL A 115 47.35 -9.81 6.01
CA VAL A 115 48.78 -9.60 5.69
C VAL A 115 49.23 -8.17 6.01
N ILE A 116 48.34 -7.17 5.93
CA ILE A 116 48.62 -5.78 6.28
C ILE A 116 48.36 -5.56 7.76
N THR A 117 47.16 -5.94 8.22
CA THR A 117 46.81 -5.91 9.65
C THR A 117 45.64 -6.86 9.90
N PRO A 118 45.66 -7.68 10.97
CA PRO A 118 44.58 -8.62 11.25
C PRO A 118 43.23 -7.91 11.37
N GLY A 119 42.23 -8.47 10.65
CA GLY A 119 40.87 -7.95 10.65
C GLY A 119 40.56 -6.89 9.57
N LEU A 120 41.54 -6.46 8.80
CA LEU A 120 41.33 -5.59 7.63
C LEU A 120 40.79 -6.41 6.46
N TYR A 121 39.79 -5.87 5.74
CA TYR A 121 39.25 -6.49 4.52
C TYR A 121 38.82 -5.43 3.50
N ALA A 122 38.84 -5.84 2.24
CA ALA A 122 38.19 -5.13 1.15
C ALA A 122 37.06 -5.99 0.59
N GLU A 123 35.95 -5.39 0.26
CA GLU A 123 34.82 -6.07 -0.35
C GLU A 123 34.20 -5.21 -1.44
N GLY A 124 33.80 -5.82 -2.53
CA GLY A 124 33.05 -5.15 -3.57
C GLY A 124 31.96 -6.07 -4.14
N TYR A 125 30.88 -5.46 -4.61
CA TYR A 125 29.86 -6.16 -5.37
C TYR A 125 29.34 -5.32 -6.52
N ALA A 126 28.87 -6.00 -7.55
CA ALA A 126 28.00 -5.43 -8.55
C ALA A 126 26.62 -6.12 -8.43
N ALA A 127 25.55 -5.35 -8.48
CA ALA A 127 24.20 -5.92 -8.54
C ALA A 127 23.54 -5.46 -9.83
N LEU A 128 22.96 -6.40 -10.56
CA LEU A 128 22.12 -6.16 -11.73
C LEU A 128 20.71 -6.65 -11.39
N ASP A 129 19.77 -5.72 -11.32
CA ASP A 129 18.34 -6.01 -11.22
C ASP A 129 17.73 -5.67 -12.58
N TYR A 130 17.27 -6.69 -13.30
CA TYR A 130 16.69 -6.53 -14.63
C TYR A 130 15.28 -7.08 -14.62
N THR A 131 14.32 -6.25 -15.04
CA THR A 131 12.92 -6.65 -15.20
C THR A 131 12.49 -6.41 -16.65
N PHE A 132 11.90 -7.44 -17.24
CA PHE A 132 11.38 -7.40 -18.60
C PHE A 132 9.93 -7.91 -18.58
N ASN A 133 9.00 -7.02 -18.87
CA ASN A 133 7.57 -7.29 -18.81
C ASN A 133 6.97 -7.08 -20.19
N ASN A 134 6.00 -7.92 -20.51
CA ASN A 134 5.17 -7.75 -21.70
C ASN A 134 3.71 -8.08 -21.38
N GLY A 135 2.82 -7.44 -22.08
CA GLY A 135 1.40 -7.70 -21.94
C GLY A 135 0.67 -7.60 -23.29
N LYS A 136 -0.43 -8.34 -23.35
CA LYS A 136 -1.37 -8.29 -24.45
C LYS A 136 -2.78 -8.18 -23.89
N THR A 137 -3.51 -7.18 -24.36
CA THR A 137 -4.91 -6.92 -24.06
C THR A 137 -5.72 -7.19 -25.30
N ILE A 138 -6.74 -8.01 -25.21
CA ILE A 138 -7.67 -8.31 -26.29
C ILE A 138 -9.06 -7.89 -25.84
N ARG A 139 -9.78 -7.15 -26.66
CA ARG A 139 -11.20 -6.84 -26.48
C ARG A 139 -11.98 -7.32 -27.68
N ASN A 140 -13.07 -8.03 -27.42
CA ASN A 140 -13.92 -8.62 -28.46
C ASN A 140 -15.33 -8.08 -28.37
N PRO A 141 -16.01 -7.87 -29.51
CA PRO A 141 -17.46 -7.68 -29.52
C PRO A 141 -18.16 -8.99 -29.10
N TYR A 142 -19.24 -8.88 -28.37
CA TYR A 142 -20.03 -10.01 -27.89
C TYR A 142 -21.51 -9.76 -27.99
N ASP A 143 -22.29 -10.84 -28.08
CA ASP A 143 -23.74 -10.78 -28.17
C ASP A 143 -24.34 -10.57 -26.77
N ILE A 144 -25.05 -9.46 -26.62
CA ILE A 144 -25.84 -9.10 -25.44
C ILE A 144 -27.15 -8.45 -25.90
N TYR A 145 -28.22 -8.71 -25.20
CA TYR A 145 -29.56 -8.40 -25.71
C TYR A 145 -30.31 -7.46 -24.75
N SER A 146 -31.04 -6.50 -25.37
CA SER A 146 -32.13 -5.77 -24.74
C SER A 146 -33.46 -6.35 -25.19
N TYR A 147 -34.51 -6.21 -24.35
CA TYR A 147 -35.87 -6.62 -24.71
C TYR A 147 -36.70 -5.38 -24.96
N ASP A 148 -37.29 -5.28 -26.13
CA ASP A 148 -38.27 -4.26 -26.45
C ASP A 148 -39.67 -4.76 -26.10
N ALA A 149 -40.28 -4.19 -25.07
CA ALA A 149 -41.59 -4.55 -24.59
C ALA A 149 -42.70 -4.13 -25.56
N THR A 150 -42.43 -3.22 -26.49
CA THR A 150 -43.42 -2.74 -27.48
C THR A 150 -43.58 -3.72 -28.65
N THR A 151 -42.44 -4.24 -29.12
CA THR A 151 -42.43 -5.18 -30.27
C THR A 151 -42.40 -6.65 -29.82
N GLY A 152 -42.00 -6.93 -28.57
CA GLY A 152 -41.80 -8.28 -28.05
C GLY A 152 -40.49 -8.92 -28.53
N GLU A 153 -39.56 -8.16 -29.09
CA GLU A 153 -38.34 -8.65 -29.71
C GLU A 153 -37.11 -8.50 -28.82
N TYR A 154 -36.15 -9.39 -29.01
CA TYR A 154 -34.81 -9.31 -28.38
C TYR A 154 -33.86 -8.68 -29.38
N ILE A 155 -33.38 -7.48 -29.03
CA ILE A 155 -32.49 -6.68 -29.90
C ILE A 155 -31.04 -6.97 -29.48
N ASN A 156 -30.23 -7.52 -30.39
CA ASN A 156 -28.81 -7.73 -30.16
C ASN A 156 -28.08 -6.38 -30.15
N GLN A 157 -27.32 -6.14 -29.07
CA GLN A 157 -26.54 -4.92 -28.85
C GLN A 157 -25.05 -5.10 -29.20
N ARG A 158 -24.70 -6.13 -29.99
CA ARG A 158 -23.32 -6.47 -30.33
C ARG A 158 -22.54 -5.28 -30.89
N ASP A 159 -23.14 -4.50 -31.78
CA ASP A 159 -22.47 -3.35 -32.40
C ASP A 159 -22.11 -2.27 -31.36
N ALA A 160 -22.89 -2.17 -30.29
CA ALA A 160 -22.61 -1.24 -29.18
C ALA A 160 -21.48 -1.73 -28.25
N THR A 161 -21.07 -3.00 -28.37
CA THR A 161 -19.96 -3.55 -27.58
C THR A 161 -18.57 -3.22 -28.17
N GLY A 162 -18.53 -2.58 -29.33
CA GLY A 162 -17.33 -2.15 -30.04
C GLY A 162 -16.77 -3.19 -31.01
N ALA A 163 -15.63 -2.86 -31.59
CA ALA A 163 -14.91 -3.74 -32.52
C ALA A 163 -13.80 -4.51 -31.78
N THR A 164 -13.38 -5.65 -32.33
CA THR A 164 -12.20 -6.35 -31.83
C THR A 164 -10.99 -5.42 -31.85
N SER A 165 -10.32 -5.32 -30.71
CA SER A 165 -9.10 -4.54 -30.57
C SER A 165 -8.02 -5.32 -29.82
N VAL A 166 -6.77 -4.99 -30.16
CA VAL A 166 -5.58 -5.57 -29.53
C VAL A 166 -4.61 -4.47 -29.11
N GLY A 167 -4.25 -4.46 -27.85
CA GLY A 167 -3.14 -3.69 -27.31
C GLY A 167 -1.97 -4.61 -26.97
N SER A 168 -0.76 -4.24 -27.32
CA SER A 168 0.46 -4.94 -26.92
C SER A 168 1.46 -3.95 -26.34
N TRP A 169 2.06 -4.31 -25.23
CA TRP A 169 3.04 -3.46 -24.59
C TRP A 169 4.25 -4.25 -24.11
N SER A 170 5.37 -3.56 -24.04
CA SER A 170 6.60 -4.06 -23.46
C SER A 170 7.22 -2.98 -22.57
N SER A 171 7.68 -3.38 -21.41
CA SER A 171 8.49 -2.53 -20.55
C SER A 171 9.74 -3.26 -20.10
N ASN A 172 10.85 -2.54 -20.02
CA ASN A 172 12.05 -3.07 -19.42
C ASN A 172 12.68 -2.03 -18.50
N SER A 173 13.14 -2.51 -17.35
CA SER A 173 13.87 -1.70 -16.40
C SER A 173 15.15 -2.43 -15.97
N SER A 174 16.19 -1.65 -15.73
CA SER A 174 17.44 -2.17 -15.19
C SER A 174 17.97 -1.24 -14.11
N THR A 175 18.38 -1.83 -12.97
CA THR A 175 19.15 -1.14 -11.95
C THR A 175 20.52 -1.79 -11.89
N VAL A 176 21.56 -1.02 -12.14
CA VAL A 176 22.95 -1.45 -11.94
C VAL A 176 23.50 -0.72 -10.73
N THR A 177 23.91 -1.49 -9.72
CA THR A 177 24.55 -0.96 -8.51
C THR A 177 25.96 -1.51 -8.40
N VAL A 178 26.93 -0.63 -8.16
CA VAL A 178 28.32 -1.01 -7.87
C VAL A 178 28.68 -0.46 -6.50
N ASN A 179 29.24 -1.33 -5.64
CA ASN A 179 29.66 -0.99 -4.31
C ASN A 179 31.09 -1.47 -4.08
N ALA A 180 31.87 -0.65 -3.40
CA ALA A 180 33.21 -1.00 -2.93
C ALA A 180 33.37 -0.49 -1.51
N ARG A 181 33.88 -1.32 -0.62
CA ARG A 181 34.14 -0.96 0.78
C ARG A 181 35.46 -1.49 1.30
N ILE A 182 36.02 -0.78 2.23
CA ILE A 182 37.13 -1.22 3.07
C ILE A 182 36.62 -1.23 4.50
N GLY A 183 36.82 -2.33 5.18
CA GLY A 183 36.37 -2.51 6.55
C GLY A 183 37.45 -3.10 7.44
N TYR A 184 37.29 -2.88 8.74
CA TYR A 184 38.19 -3.35 9.77
C TYR A 184 37.37 -3.88 10.94
N SER A 185 37.63 -5.12 11.37
CA SER A 185 36.94 -5.75 12.46
C SER A 185 37.95 -6.48 13.37
N ARG A 186 38.12 -6.01 14.61
CA ARG A 186 39.10 -6.59 15.54
C ARG A 186 38.69 -6.38 16.99
N THR A 187 39.01 -7.37 17.81
CA THR A 187 39.00 -7.24 19.28
C THR A 187 40.43 -7.06 19.81
N PHE A 188 40.65 -6.00 20.60
CA PHE A 188 41.93 -5.73 21.24
C PHE A 188 41.84 -6.08 22.73
N ASN A 189 42.85 -6.75 23.23
CA ASN A 189 42.99 -7.17 24.62
C ASN A 189 41.73 -7.85 25.19
N ASP A 190 40.94 -8.54 24.33
CA ASP A 190 39.67 -9.20 24.62
C ASP A 190 38.58 -8.31 25.24
N VAL A 191 38.76 -6.99 25.22
CA VAL A 191 37.84 -6.03 25.86
C VAL A 191 37.38 -4.91 24.96
N HIS A 192 38.14 -4.55 23.90
CA HIS A 192 37.80 -3.46 22.99
C HIS A 192 37.42 -4.03 21.63
N LYS A 193 36.13 -4.07 21.32
CA LYS A 193 35.62 -4.49 19.99
C LYS A 193 35.48 -3.28 19.10
N VAL A 194 36.14 -3.31 17.94
CA VAL A 194 36.02 -2.28 16.91
C VAL A 194 35.57 -2.94 15.61
N ASP A 195 34.51 -2.44 15.04
CA ASP A 195 34.05 -2.77 13.68
C ASP A 195 33.78 -1.47 12.94
N ALA A 196 34.51 -1.24 11.85
CA ALA A 196 34.38 0.00 11.08
C ALA A 196 34.49 -0.29 9.59
N PHE A 197 33.79 0.48 8.79
CA PHE A 197 33.98 0.49 7.36
C PHE A 197 33.69 1.87 6.75
N VAL A 198 34.26 2.09 5.57
CA VAL A 198 33.88 3.14 4.64
C VAL A 198 33.55 2.51 3.29
N ALA A 199 32.53 3.00 2.64
CA ALA A 199 32.03 2.46 1.39
C ALA A 199 31.68 3.57 0.40
N TYR A 200 31.84 3.25 -0.89
CA TYR A 200 31.32 3.98 -2.02
C TYR A 200 30.30 3.11 -2.75
N GLU A 201 29.17 3.71 -3.14
CA GLU A 201 28.14 3.04 -3.92
C GLU A 201 27.60 3.98 -4.99
N GLN A 202 27.38 3.42 -6.17
CA GLN A 202 26.71 4.11 -7.26
C GLN A 202 25.63 3.20 -7.82
N SER A 203 24.44 3.76 -8.05
CA SER A 203 23.34 3.05 -8.72
C SER A 203 22.82 3.88 -9.88
N LYS A 204 22.41 3.17 -10.94
CA LYS A 204 21.80 3.75 -12.13
C LYS A 204 20.58 2.92 -12.50
N TYR A 205 19.42 3.56 -12.55
CA TYR A 205 18.17 2.99 -13.02
C TYR A 205 17.88 3.49 -14.43
N LYS A 206 17.35 2.60 -15.27
CA LYS A 206 16.81 2.91 -16.61
C LYS A 206 15.49 2.20 -16.78
N TYR A 207 14.55 2.88 -17.42
CA TYR A 207 13.24 2.33 -17.78
C TYR A 207 12.92 2.69 -19.22
N ASN A 208 12.27 1.75 -19.95
CA ASN A 208 11.70 1.99 -21.27
C ASN A 208 10.35 1.31 -21.36
N TYR A 209 9.41 1.95 -21.99
CA TYR A 209 8.07 1.44 -22.26
C TYR A 209 7.69 1.70 -23.71
N LEU A 210 7.04 0.71 -24.33
CA LEU A 210 6.46 0.80 -25.67
C LEU A 210 5.09 0.16 -25.66
N TYR A 211 4.11 0.83 -26.27
CA TYR A 211 2.75 0.36 -26.46
C TYR A 211 2.33 0.52 -27.90
N GLY A 212 1.63 -0.48 -28.43
CA GLY A 212 0.97 -0.44 -29.75
C GLY A 212 -0.47 -0.94 -29.60
N TYR A 213 -1.37 -0.33 -30.36
CA TYR A 213 -2.80 -0.64 -30.34
C TYR A 213 -3.36 -0.59 -31.77
N ARG A 214 -4.23 -1.56 -32.08
CA ARG A 214 -5.08 -1.53 -33.26
C ARG A 214 -6.47 -2.02 -32.94
N THR A 215 -7.46 -1.52 -33.69
CA THR A 215 -8.87 -1.97 -33.64
C THR A 215 -9.35 -2.42 -35.02
N ASN A 216 -10.60 -2.79 -35.13
CA ASN A 216 -11.25 -3.24 -36.38
C ASN A 216 -10.56 -4.47 -36.99
N PHE A 217 -10.30 -5.50 -36.15
CA PHE A 217 -9.83 -6.79 -36.63
C PHE A 217 -10.92 -7.55 -37.35
N THR A 218 -10.59 -8.14 -38.49
CA THR A 218 -11.52 -9.00 -39.23
C THR A 218 -11.83 -10.31 -38.49
N SER A 219 -10.88 -10.78 -37.65
CA SER A 219 -11.02 -11.99 -36.86
C SER A 219 -10.25 -11.85 -35.54
N SER A 220 -10.82 -12.37 -34.46
CA SER A 220 -10.16 -12.47 -33.13
C SER A 220 -9.28 -13.70 -32.99
N VAL A 221 -9.21 -14.60 -33.98
CA VAL A 221 -8.41 -15.85 -33.91
C VAL A 221 -6.92 -15.58 -33.96
N LEU A 222 -6.48 -14.54 -34.67
CA LEU A 222 -5.09 -14.11 -34.74
C LEU A 222 -4.96 -12.69 -34.16
N PRO A 223 -4.85 -12.56 -32.81
CA PRO A 223 -4.86 -11.27 -32.15
C PRO A 223 -3.45 -10.63 -32.12
N ASP A 224 -2.81 -10.51 -33.27
CA ASP A 224 -1.53 -9.82 -33.42
C ASP A 224 -1.74 -8.49 -34.15
N LEU A 225 -1.01 -7.46 -33.74
CA LEU A 225 -1.21 -6.08 -34.22
C LEU A 225 -1.24 -5.98 -35.75
N ASP A 226 -0.46 -6.80 -36.44
CA ASP A 226 -0.37 -6.75 -37.89
C ASP A 226 -1.65 -7.17 -38.63
N PHE A 227 -2.54 -7.92 -37.97
CA PHE A 227 -3.84 -8.35 -38.50
C PHE A 227 -4.97 -7.35 -38.25
N GLY A 228 -4.71 -6.26 -37.52
CA GLY A 228 -5.68 -5.19 -37.32
C GLY A 228 -5.76 -4.24 -38.51
N SER A 229 -6.76 -3.33 -38.48
CA SER A 229 -6.96 -2.34 -39.53
C SER A 229 -5.69 -1.58 -39.90
N THR A 230 -5.53 -1.31 -41.21
CA THR A 230 -4.45 -0.47 -41.73
C THR A 230 -4.78 1.02 -41.74
N ASN A 231 -6.05 1.39 -41.42
CA ASN A 231 -6.44 2.78 -41.28
C ASN A 231 -5.73 3.42 -40.09
N LYS A 232 -5.17 4.61 -40.26
CA LYS A 232 -4.45 5.34 -39.23
C LYS A 232 -5.31 5.68 -38.02
N ASP A 233 -6.60 5.94 -38.21
CA ASP A 233 -7.54 6.27 -37.14
C ASP A 233 -7.81 5.08 -36.23
N ASP A 234 -7.55 3.86 -36.70
CA ASP A 234 -7.67 2.61 -35.95
C ASP A 234 -6.38 2.19 -35.24
N GLN A 235 -5.34 3.00 -35.29
CA GLN A 235 -4.02 2.70 -34.76
C GLN A 235 -3.57 3.74 -33.75
N SER A 236 -2.94 3.29 -32.69
CA SER A 236 -2.36 4.14 -31.66
C SER A 236 -1.06 3.54 -31.16
N ASN A 237 -0.13 4.38 -30.77
CA ASN A 237 1.10 3.97 -30.10
C ASN A 237 1.51 5.02 -29.07
N SER A 238 2.26 4.58 -28.07
CA SER A 238 2.90 5.45 -27.09
C SER A 238 4.17 4.81 -26.57
N GLY A 239 5.04 5.62 -26.00
CA GLY A 239 6.26 5.13 -25.38
C GLY A 239 6.93 6.23 -24.57
N ASN A 240 7.67 5.83 -23.56
CA ASN A 240 8.45 6.72 -22.73
C ASN A 240 9.70 6.03 -22.20
N SER A 241 10.65 6.83 -21.74
CA SER A 241 11.83 6.34 -21.03
C SER A 241 12.13 7.22 -19.83
N ASP A 242 12.74 6.63 -18.82
CA ASP A 242 13.18 7.32 -17.62
C ASP A 242 14.55 6.81 -17.19
N GLU A 243 15.32 7.70 -16.57
CA GLU A 243 16.65 7.38 -16.06
C GLU A 243 16.88 8.13 -14.75
N THR A 244 17.33 7.41 -13.71
CA THR A 244 17.76 8.02 -12.46
C THR A 244 19.10 7.45 -12.01
N ALA A 245 19.84 8.23 -11.22
CA ALA A 245 21.13 7.81 -10.68
C ALA A 245 21.35 8.38 -9.28
N ARG A 246 22.04 7.62 -8.44
CA ARG A 246 22.49 8.02 -7.12
C ARG A 246 23.95 7.65 -6.93
N GLN A 247 24.61 8.41 -6.07
CA GLN A 247 26.02 8.24 -5.73
C GLN A 247 26.20 8.50 -4.24
N ASN A 248 26.75 7.54 -3.52
CA ASN A 248 26.73 7.55 -2.07
C ASN A 248 28.12 7.23 -1.51
N TRP A 249 28.55 8.01 -0.51
CA TRP A 249 29.65 7.66 0.38
C TRP A 249 29.10 7.43 1.77
N PHE A 250 29.44 6.33 2.39
CA PHE A 250 28.96 6.06 3.73
C PHE A 250 29.93 5.22 4.53
N GLY A 251 29.84 5.38 5.85
CA GLY A 251 30.65 4.62 6.77
C GLY A 251 29.98 4.42 8.10
N ARG A 252 30.49 3.48 8.84
CA ARG A 252 30.05 3.12 10.20
C ARG A 252 31.24 2.76 11.06
N ILE A 253 31.16 3.14 12.33
CA ILE A 253 32.09 2.73 13.36
C ILE A 253 31.28 2.21 14.53
N ASN A 254 31.45 0.94 14.88
CA ASN A 254 30.93 0.32 16.09
C ASN A 254 32.07 0.13 17.08
N TYR A 255 31.82 0.49 18.30
CA TYR A 255 32.74 0.29 19.41
C TYR A 255 32.04 -0.38 20.60
N GLY A 256 32.64 -1.44 21.11
CA GLY A 256 32.18 -2.14 22.29
C GLY A 256 33.33 -2.23 23.33
N TYR A 257 33.03 -1.83 24.55
CA TYR A 257 33.95 -2.02 25.66
C TYR A 257 33.40 -3.04 26.65
N LYS A 258 34.10 -4.17 26.79
CA LYS A 258 33.73 -5.31 27.66
C LYS A 258 32.30 -5.81 27.46
N ASP A 259 31.74 -5.64 26.26
CA ASP A 259 30.32 -5.89 25.95
C ASP A 259 29.30 -5.15 26.84
N LYS A 260 29.78 -4.18 27.67
CA LYS A 260 28.97 -3.35 28.58
C LYS A 260 28.56 -2.03 27.95
N TYR A 261 29.53 -1.33 27.36
CA TYR A 261 29.33 -0.03 26.76
C TYR A 261 29.43 -0.17 25.24
N LEU A 262 28.37 0.18 24.54
CA LEU A 262 28.25 0.05 23.11
C LEU A 262 28.03 1.43 22.52
N ALA A 263 28.73 1.76 21.45
CA ALA A 263 28.55 3.00 20.71
C ALA A 263 28.64 2.73 19.21
N GLU A 264 27.77 3.37 18.46
CA GLU A 264 27.81 3.34 17.00
C GLU A 264 27.73 4.76 16.45
N PHE A 265 28.53 5.04 15.45
CA PHE A 265 28.43 6.24 14.64
C PHE A 265 28.32 5.86 13.18
N THR A 266 27.34 6.44 12.48
CA THR A 266 27.13 6.31 11.06
C THR A 266 27.17 7.67 10.38
N LEU A 267 27.71 7.72 9.18
CA LEU A 267 27.69 8.91 8.34
C LEU A 267 27.37 8.50 6.89
N ARG A 268 26.41 9.20 6.28
CA ARG A 268 26.14 9.09 4.86
C ARG A 268 26.25 10.43 4.18
N TYR A 269 26.86 10.43 3.00
CA TYR A 269 26.94 11.55 2.08
C TYR A 269 26.36 11.08 0.75
N ASP A 270 25.08 11.36 0.55
CA ASP A 270 24.27 10.82 -0.53
C ASP A 270 24.01 11.89 -1.60
N GLY A 271 24.20 11.55 -2.87
CA GLY A 271 23.95 12.39 -4.02
C GLY A 271 22.87 11.81 -4.93
N SER A 272 21.91 12.64 -5.33
CA SER A 272 20.80 12.28 -6.21
C SER A 272 20.77 13.19 -7.44
N MET A 273 20.52 12.61 -8.62
CA MET A 273 20.32 13.38 -9.84
C MET A 273 18.97 14.09 -9.91
N ASN A 274 18.03 13.75 -9.01
CA ASN A 274 16.73 14.40 -8.95
C ASN A 274 16.83 15.89 -8.59
N PHE A 275 17.97 16.33 -8.09
CA PHE A 275 18.23 17.71 -7.69
C PHE A 275 19.23 18.42 -8.63
N ALA A 276 19.11 19.75 -8.71
CA ALA A 276 19.99 20.59 -9.50
C ALA A 276 21.47 20.50 -9.04
N PRO A 277 22.45 20.73 -9.92
CA PRO A 277 23.83 20.92 -9.51
C PRO A 277 23.95 21.96 -8.38
N GLY A 278 24.64 21.61 -7.29
CA GLY A 278 24.74 22.42 -6.07
C GLY A 278 23.76 22.01 -4.96
N HIS A 279 22.66 21.31 -5.27
CA HIS A 279 21.66 20.82 -4.30
C HIS A 279 21.59 19.30 -4.22
N ARG A 280 22.42 18.58 -4.99
CA ARG A 280 22.38 17.11 -5.11
C ARG A 280 22.76 16.36 -3.86
N TRP A 281 23.64 16.94 -3.04
CA TRP A 281 24.29 16.21 -1.97
C TRP A 281 23.70 16.54 -0.60
N GLY A 282 23.38 15.48 0.17
CA GLY A 282 22.92 15.54 1.54
C GLY A 282 23.87 14.81 2.49
N VAL A 283 23.99 15.30 3.72
CA VAL A 283 24.79 14.69 4.81
C VAL A 283 23.85 14.18 5.89
N PHE A 284 23.96 12.89 6.21
CA PHE A 284 23.02 12.21 7.10
C PHE A 284 23.80 11.44 8.18
N PRO A 285 24.11 12.09 9.33
CA PRO A 285 24.75 11.46 10.47
C PRO A 285 23.75 10.66 11.32
N GLY A 286 24.27 9.64 12.01
CA GLY A 286 23.56 8.88 13.00
C GLY A 286 24.48 8.46 14.14
N PHE A 287 23.92 8.39 15.36
CA PHE A 287 24.62 7.97 16.56
C PHE A 287 23.71 7.06 17.39
N SER A 288 24.26 5.98 17.95
CA SER A 288 23.58 5.17 18.97
C SER A 288 24.51 4.79 20.10
N ALA A 289 23.92 4.62 21.29
CA ALA A 289 24.62 4.15 22.48
C ALA A 289 23.80 3.11 23.22
N GLY A 290 24.48 2.15 23.81
CA GLY A 290 23.89 1.12 24.65
C GLY A 290 24.74 0.87 25.90
N TRP A 291 24.06 0.71 27.04
CA TRP A 291 24.69 0.35 28.31
C TRP A 291 24.05 -0.92 28.87
N VAL A 292 24.81 -1.99 28.89
CA VAL A 292 24.38 -3.27 29.47
C VAL A 292 24.62 -3.20 30.99
N MET A 293 23.62 -2.62 31.69
CA MET A 293 23.73 -2.39 33.15
C MET A 293 23.84 -3.70 33.95
N SER A 294 23.26 -4.78 33.46
CA SER A 294 23.33 -6.10 34.08
C SER A 294 24.76 -6.66 34.19
N GLU A 295 25.70 -6.12 33.41
CA GLU A 295 27.12 -6.51 33.48
C GLU A 295 27.93 -5.67 34.48
N GLU A 296 27.32 -4.73 35.20
CA GLU A 296 27.96 -3.93 36.21
C GLU A 296 27.96 -4.60 37.58
N ASN A 297 29.03 -4.36 38.37
CA ASN A 297 29.18 -4.97 39.70
C ASN A 297 28.04 -4.58 40.65
N PHE A 298 27.52 -3.36 40.56
CA PHE A 298 26.38 -2.91 41.39
C PHE A 298 25.09 -3.62 41.09
N PHE A 299 24.98 -4.22 39.91
CA PHE A 299 23.77 -4.94 39.45
C PHE A 299 23.74 -6.40 39.95
N GLU A 300 24.87 -6.94 40.39
CA GLU A 300 25.00 -8.34 40.81
C GLU A 300 23.92 -8.82 41.79
N PRO A 301 23.51 -8.06 42.82
CA PRO A 301 22.43 -8.49 43.71
C PRO A 301 21.06 -8.63 43.04
N LEU A 302 20.86 -7.99 41.90
CA LEU A 302 19.60 -7.99 41.16
C LEU A 302 19.55 -9.09 40.10
N LYS A 303 20.66 -9.73 39.73
CA LYS A 303 20.72 -10.71 38.62
C LYS A 303 19.83 -11.92 38.84
N ASN A 304 19.53 -12.33 40.06
CA ASN A 304 18.62 -13.42 40.36
C ASN A 304 17.16 -13.11 39.91
N VAL A 305 16.80 -11.84 39.78
CA VAL A 305 15.46 -11.41 39.35
C VAL A 305 15.53 -10.83 37.95
N VAL A 306 16.50 -9.95 37.68
CA VAL A 306 16.73 -9.29 36.38
C VAL A 306 18.02 -9.83 35.80
N SER A 307 17.91 -10.88 34.99
CA SER A 307 19.06 -11.58 34.40
C SER A 307 19.77 -10.76 33.31
N PHE A 308 19.06 -9.86 32.66
CA PHE A 308 19.60 -8.95 31.64
C PHE A 308 18.89 -7.60 31.70
N PHE A 309 19.65 -6.50 31.61
CA PHE A 309 19.12 -5.15 31.49
C PHE A 309 20.05 -4.26 30.68
N LYS A 310 19.53 -3.73 29.56
CA LYS A 310 20.25 -2.84 28.65
C LYS A 310 19.45 -1.57 28.42
N LEU A 311 20.04 -0.42 28.72
CA LEU A 311 19.55 0.89 28.23
C LEU A 311 20.08 1.15 26.82
N LYS A 312 19.27 1.74 25.97
CA LYS A 312 19.64 2.07 24.58
C LYS A 312 19.08 3.43 24.18
N GLY A 313 19.80 4.12 23.34
CA GLY A 313 19.35 5.37 22.75
C GLY A 313 20.01 5.61 21.41
N SER A 314 19.29 6.24 20.51
CA SER A 314 19.79 6.60 19.19
C SER A 314 19.25 7.95 18.74
N TRP A 315 20.03 8.60 17.91
CA TRP A 315 19.64 9.76 17.14
C TRP A 315 20.19 9.62 15.73
N GLY A 316 19.35 9.97 14.71
CA GLY A 316 19.81 9.91 13.34
C GLY A 316 19.06 10.89 12.45
N MET A 317 19.74 11.31 11.39
CA MET A 317 19.18 12.11 10.31
C MET A 317 19.12 11.26 9.05
N MET A 318 17.99 11.28 8.35
CA MET A 318 17.77 10.58 7.09
C MET A 318 17.31 11.57 6.04
N GLY A 319 17.76 11.36 4.80
CA GLY A 319 17.30 12.10 3.62
C GLY A 319 16.30 11.28 2.81
N ASN A 320 15.37 11.96 2.16
CA ASN A 320 14.46 11.38 1.18
C ASN A 320 14.55 12.19 -0.11
N ASP A 321 14.82 11.51 -1.23
CA ASP A 321 14.85 12.06 -2.59
C ASP A 321 13.77 11.46 -3.50
N ASN A 322 12.72 10.87 -2.91
CA ASN A 322 11.60 10.29 -3.65
C ASN A 322 10.68 11.39 -4.20
N ILE A 323 11.16 12.03 -5.25
CA ILE A 323 10.47 13.08 -6.00
C ILE A 323 10.55 12.76 -7.48
N SER A 324 9.70 13.38 -8.28
CA SER A 324 9.80 13.31 -9.75
C SER A 324 11.16 13.87 -10.20
N ALA A 325 11.81 13.16 -11.11
CA ALA A 325 13.06 13.61 -11.67
C ALA A 325 12.90 14.93 -12.44
N TYR A 326 13.98 15.71 -12.54
CA TYR A 326 14.09 16.92 -13.36
C TYR A 326 13.17 18.09 -12.98
N GLN A 327 12.59 18.14 -11.76
CA GLN A 327 11.78 19.29 -11.31
C GLN A 327 12.53 20.63 -11.30
N TYR A 328 13.85 20.58 -11.40
CA TYR A 328 14.70 21.77 -11.52
C TYR A 328 14.83 22.30 -12.97
N LEU A 329 14.17 21.65 -13.93
CA LEU A 329 14.14 22.06 -15.35
C LEU A 329 12.70 22.46 -15.72
N SER A 330 12.55 23.48 -16.57
CA SER A 330 11.28 23.76 -17.21
C SER A 330 10.92 22.63 -18.16
N MET A 331 9.71 22.11 -18.04
CA MET A 331 9.19 21.07 -18.92
C MET A 331 8.13 21.63 -19.84
N TYR A 332 8.15 21.13 -21.08
CA TYR A 332 7.21 21.55 -22.12
C TYR A 332 6.37 20.35 -22.59
N GLY A 333 5.09 20.61 -22.85
CA GLY A 333 4.16 19.64 -23.39
C GLY A 333 3.55 20.13 -24.69
N PHE A 334 3.05 19.19 -25.49
CA PHE A 334 2.24 19.47 -26.66
C PHE A 334 0.77 19.42 -26.31
N VAL A 335 -0.03 20.34 -26.86
CA VAL A 335 -1.49 20.27 -26.74
C VAL A 335 -1.99 19.21 -27.71
N ALA A 336 -2.45 18.08 -27.17
CA ALA A 336 -2.84 16.91 -27.95
C ALA A 336 -4.34 16.79 -28.22
N ASP A 337 -5.20 17.55 -27.54
CA ASP A 337 -6.67 17.42 -27.67
C ASP A 337 -7.44 18.76 -27.76
N ASN A 338 -8.72 18.64 -28.11
CA ASN A 338 -9.61 19.79 -28.33
C ASN A 338 -10.06 20.47 -27.01
N SER A 339 -9.69 19.95 -25.85
CA SER A 339 -10.21 20.36 -24.54
C SER A 339 -9.37 21.40 -23.82
N THR A 340 -8.15 21.66 -24.27
CA THR A 340 -7.22 22.57 -23.61
C THR A 340 -7.28 24.00 -24.15
N PRO A 341 -7.32 25.05 -23.29
CA PRO A 341 -7.48 26.45 -23.70
C PRO A 341 -6.27 27.04 -24.46
N SER A 342 -5.21 26.28 -24.67
CA SER A 342 -3.95 26.74 -25.27
C SER A 342 -3.87 26.55 -26.78
N ARG A 343 -4.96 26.22 -27.46
CA ARG A 343 -5.01 26.20 -28.93
C ARG A 343 -5.25 27.59 -29.47
N TYR A 344 -4.37 28.06 -30.30
CA TYR A 344 -4.58 29.32 -31.02
C TYR A 344 -5.20 29.03 -32.39
N VAL A 345 -6.24 29.80 -32.72
CA VAL A 345 -6.93 29.68 -34.00
C VAL A 345 -6.33 30.68 -34.95
N PHE A 346 -5.82 30.21 -36.10
CA PHE A 346 -5.32 31.07 -37.16
C PHE A 346 -6.31 31.09 -38.33
N GLY A 347 -6.55 32.29 -38.85
CA GLY A 347 -7.32 32.51 -40.08
C GLY A 347 -8.81 32.58 -39.90
N VAL A 348 -9.54 32.80 -41.05
CA VAL A 348 -11.01 32.90 -41.13
C VAL A 348 -11.66 31.52 -41.07
N ASP A 349 -10.98 30.50 -41.60
CA ASP A 349 -11.32 29.08 -41.40
C ASP A 349 -10.46 28.58 -40.26
N PRO A 350 -11.06 28.15 -39.11
CA PRO A 350 -10.31 27.82 -37.91
C PRO A 350 -9.43 26.58 -38.11
N VAL A 351 -8.16 26.81 -38.36
CA VAL A 351 -7.14 25.74 -38.32
C VAL A 351 -6.53 25.74 -36.91
N PHE A 352 -6.73 24.66 -36.19
CA PHE A 352 -6.08 24.46 -34.87
C PHE A 352 -4.61 24.09 -35.08
N ALA A 353 -3.70 24.96 -34.64
CA ALA A 353 -2.29 24.64 -34.59
C ALA A 353 -1.94 23.98 -33.26
N GLU A 354 -1.21 22.87 -33.33
CA GLU A 354 -0.58 22.31 -32.12
C GLU A 354 0.39 23.33 -31.52
N SER A 355 0.26 23.59 -30.24
CA SER A 355 1.15 24.52 -29.53
C SER A 355 1.96 23.80 -28.47
N ILE A 356 3.14 24.37 -28.20
CA ILE A 356 3.99 23.94 -27.08
C ILE A 356 3.71 24.89 -25.92
N TYR A 357 3.51 24.35 -24.74
CA TYR A 357 3.31 25.14 -23.52
C TYR A 357 4.19 24.60 -22.38
N GLU A 358 4.57 25.48 -21.47
CA GLU A 358 5.30 25.09 -20.27
C GLU A 358 4.32 24.34 -19.32
N THR A 359 4.62 23.08 -19.04
CA THR A 359 3.76 22.22 -18.19
C THR A 359 4.06 22.42 -16.71
N VAL A 360 5.32 22.68 -16.37
CA VAL A 360 5.76 22.86 -14.98
C VAL A 360 6.85 23.92 -14.94
N THR A 361 6.67 24.91 -14.07
CA THR A 361 7.69 25.90 -13.79
C THR A 361 8.84 25.28 -12.99
N ALA A 362 10.08 25.54 -13.41
CA ALA A 362 11.27 24.97 -12.79
C ALA A 362 11.44 25.41 -11.32
N ASN A 363 11.84 24.48 -10.46
CA ASN A 363 12.36 24.80 -9.13
C ASN A 363 13.83 24.35 -9.00
N PRO A 364 14.82 25.22 -9.29
CA PRO A 364 16.23 24.88 -9.16
C PRO A 364 16.71 24.71 -7.71
N LEU A 365 15.90 25.11 -6.72
CA LEU A 365 16.23 25.06 -5.30
C LEU A 365 15.76 23.77 -4.61
N VAL A 366 15.06 22.90 -5.35
CA VAL A 366 14.57 21.63 -4.79
C VAL A 366 15.73 20.78 -4.25
N THR A 367 15.57 20.26 -3.06
CA THR A 367 16.59 19.49 -2.34
C THR A 367 15.96 18.39 -1.48
N TRP A 368 16.77 17.71 -0.71
CA TRP A 368 16.41 16.61 0.16
C TRP A 368 15.37 17.00 1.20
N GLU A 369 14.32 16.22 1.31
CA GLU A 369 13.49 16.15 2.51
C GLU A 369 14.29 15.48 3.62
N THR A 370 14.21 15.97 4.85
CA THR A 370 14.99 15.46 5.98
C THR A 370 14.10 14.98 7.12
N ALA A 371 14.47 13.85 7.72
CA ALA A 371 13.86 13.32 8.93
C ALA A 371 14.90 13.19 10.04
N LYS A 372 14.66 13.84 11.18
CA LYS A 372 15.48 13.73 12.41
C LYS A 372 14.70 12.92 13.42
N THR A 373 15.25 11.74 13.75
CA THR A 373 14.59 10.79 14.65
C THR A 373 15.50 10.52 15.85
N TRP A 374 14.93 10.50 17.04
CA TRP A 374 15.56 9.98 18.22
C TRP A 374 14.70 8.89 18.85
N ASN A 375 15.35 7.94 19.48
CA ASN A 375 14.74 6.80 20.14
C ASN A 375 15.47 6.57 21.47
N VAL A 376 14.73 6.27 22.54
CA VAL A 376 15.24 5.90 23.85
C VAL A 376 14.43 4.73 24.38
N GLY A 377 15.12 3.70 24.85
CA GLY A 377 14.45 2.51 25.32
C GLY A 377 15.31 1.61 26.19
N PHE A 378 14.74 0.49 26.56
CA PHE A 378 15.45 -0.56 27.26
C PHE A 378 15.03 -1.94 26.77
N SER A 379 15.92 -2.91 26.94
CA SER A 379 15.66 -4.34 26.79
C SER A 379 15.98 -5.04 28.11
N SER A 380 15.09 -5.88 28.59
CA SER A 380 15.25 -6.59 29.86
C SER A 380 14.77 -8.03 29.81
N GLN A 381 15.42 -8.87 30.61
CA GLN A 381 15.01 -10.24 30.86
C GLN A 381 15.00 -10.50 32.36
N PHE A 382 13.99 -11.23 32.80
CA PHE A 382 13.76 -11.55 34.21
C PHE A 382 13.68 -13.07 34.39
N LEU A 383 14.00 -13.56 35.59
CA LEU A 383 13.86 -14.96 35.98
C LEU A 383 14.53 -15.91 34.97
N ASP A 384 15.82 -15.66 34.68
CA ASP A 384 16.62 -16.42 33.72
C ASP A 384 16.02 -16.50 32.31
N GLY A 385 15.39 -15.39 31.86
CA GLY A 385 14.83 -15.26 30.54
C GLY A 385 13.39 -15.79 30.38
N LYS A 386 12.73 -16.20 31.47
CA LYS A 386 11.31 -16.58 31.41
C LYS A 386 10.41 -15.41 31.02
N PHE A 387 10.69 -14.21 31.53
CA PHE A 387 9.98 -13.00 31.17
C PHE A 387 10.93 -11.99 30.50
N GLY A 388 10.56 -11.50 29.33
CA GLY A 388 11.28 -10.48 28.58
C GLY A 388 10.40 -9.24 28.39
N LEU A 389 11.02 -8.06 28.48
CA LEU A 389 10.35 -6.78 28.23
C LEU A 389 11.27 -5.86 27.46
N ASP A 390 10.80 -5.40 26.27
CA ASP A 390 11.44 -4.40 25.44
C ASP A 390 10.52 -3.20 25.32
N PHE A 391 11.06 -2.01 25.55
CA PHE A 391 10.35 -0.74 25.43
C PHE A 391 11.20 0.27 24.69
N ASP A 392 10.57 0.96 23.73
CA ASP A 392 11.17 2.04 22.97
C ASP A 392 10.19 3.21 22.87
N TYR A 393 10.63 4.42 23.13
CA TYR A 393 9.93 5.65 22.82
C TYR A 393 10.69 6.38 21.71
N PHE A 394 9.97 6.82 20.68
CA PHE A 394 10.55 7.49 19.53
C PHE A 394 9.86 8.83 19.23
N GLN A 395 10.63 9.74 18.67
CA GLN A 395 10.11 10.96 18.06
C GLN A 395 10.85 11.25 16.77
N SER A 396 10.10 11.49 15.69
CA SER A 396 10.62 11.88 14.39
C SER A 396 10.09 13.27 14.03
N ARG A 397 10.95 14.12 13.51
CA ARG A 397 10.60 15.42 12.92
C ARG A 397 11.07 15.42 11.48
N ARG A 398 10.12 15.48 10.58
CA ARG A 398 10.34 15.59 9.15
C ARG A 398 10.18 17.03 8.73
N SER A 399 11.16 17.57 8.01
CA SER A 399 11.19 18.94 7.49
C SER A 399 11.59 18.96 6.03
N ASP A 400 11.44 20.11 5.41
CA ASP A 400 11.79 20.32 4.01
C ASP A 400 10.97 19.40 3.08
N ILE A 401 9.74 19.03 3.50
CA ILE A 401 8.80 18.23 2.70
C ILE A 401 8.37 19.09 1.52
N LEU A 402 8.40 18.50 0.33
CA LEU A 402 7.95 19.17 -0.88
C LEU A 402 6.43 19.34 -0.86
N ILE A 403 6.00 20.59 -0.90
CA ILE A 403 4.58 20.97 -0.99
C ILE A 403 4.40 22.00 -2.10
N THR A 404 3.27 21.95 -2.80
CA THR A 404 2.92 22.95 -3.80
C THR A 404 2.29 24.16 -3.12
N ARG A 405 2.80 25.37 -3.37
CA ARG A 405 2.28 26.63 -2.84
C ARG A 405 1.05 27.10 -3.62
N ASN A 406 -0.03 26.36 -3.54
CA ASN A 406 -1.28 26.72 -4.24
C ASN A 406 -2.11 27.75 -3.47
N ALA A 407 -1.92 27.86 -2.16
CA ALA A 407 -2.71 28.73 -1.29
C ALA A 407 -2.27 30.20 -1.35
N SER A 408 -1.01 30.46 -1.69
CA SER A 408 -0.45 31.82 -1.66
C SER A 408 -0.60 32.58 -2.98
N ILE A 409 -1.12 31.96 -4.04
CA ILE A 409 -1.22 32.59 -5.38
C ILE A 409 -2.66 32.61 -5.86
N PRO A 410 -3.13 33.76 -6.29
CA PRO A 410 -4.45 33.88 -6.88
C PRO A 410 -4.57 33.03 -8.15
N THR A 411 -5.65 32.26 -8.27
CA THR A 411 -5.93 31.35 -9.40
C THR A 411 -5.99 32.04 -10.76
N TYR A 412 -6.28 33.35 -10.80
CA TYR A 412 -6.31 34.12 -12.04
C TYR A 412 -4.91 34.35 -12.66
N SER A 413 -3.83 34.03 -11.96
CA SER A 413 -2.47 34.17 -12.49
C SER A 413 -2.19 33.15 -13.62
N GLY A 414 -2.94 32.05 -13.70
CA GLY A 414 -2.72 30.97 -14.66
C GLY A 414 -1.40 30.22 -14.48
N LEU A 415 -0.66 30.48 -13.40
CA LEU A 415 0.63 29.86 -13.11
C LEU A 415 0.43 28.64 -12.19
N SER A 416 1.04 27.52 -12.56
CA SER A 416 1.24 26.38 -11.66
C SER A 416 2.61 26.50 -11.02
N LEU A 417 2.65 26.75 -9.72
CA LEU A 417 3.92 26.82 -9.01
C LEU A 417 4.55 25.44 -8.86
N PRO A 418 5.89 25.36 -8.90
CA PRO A 418 6.58 24.14 -8.53
C PRO A 418 6.43 23.83 -7.04
N ALA A 419 6.61 22.57 -6.66
CA ALA A 419 6.71 22.20 -5.26
C ALA A 419 8.00 22.79 -4.62
N GLU A 420 7.89 23.23 -3.39
CA GLU A 420 8.98 23.80 -2.58
C GLU A 420 9.19 23.02 -1.28
N ASN A 421 10.42 22.99 -0.77
CA ASN A 421 10.80 22.31 0.47
C ASN A 421 10.36 23.10 1.73
N LEU A 422 9.08 23.11 2.05
CA LEU A 422 8.51 23.94 3.13
C LEU A 422 7.79 23.13 4.21
N GLY A 423 7.17 22.00 3.84
CA GLY A 423 6.31 21.22 4.74
C GLY A 423 7.06 20.65 5.93
N LYS A 424 6.37 20.56 7.08
CA LYS A 424 6.91 20.01 8.33
C LYS A 424 5.88 19.13 9.00
N VAL A 425 6.32 17.93 9.41
CA VAL A 425 5.49 16.95 10.14
C VAL A 425 6.28 16.41 11.32
N LYS A 426 5.64 16.20 12.44
CA LYS A 426 6.19 15.44 13.57
C LYS A 426 5.44 14.13 13.74
N ASN A 427 6.15 13.11 14.20
CA ASN A 427 5.58 11.82 14.59
C ASN A 427 6.23 11.37 15.89
N HIS A 428 5.46 10.82 16.82
CA HIS A 428 5.96 10.29 18.08
C HIS A 428 5.12 9.11 18.53
N GLY A 429 5.73 8.25 19.31
CA GLY A 429 5.06 7.07 19.79
C GLY A 429 5.94 6.20 20.68
N PHE A 430 5.41 5.05 21.05
CA PHE A 430 6.15 4.03 21.77
C PHE A 430 5.86 2.64 21.22
N GLU A 431 6.78 1.73 21.47
CA GLU A 431 6.69 0.31 21.17
C GLU A 431 6.99 -0.49 22.44
N LEU A 432 6.18 -1.49 22.69
CA LEU A 432 6.34 -2.39 23.84
C LEU A 432 6.21 -3.83 23.36
N ILE A 433 7.16 -4.68 23.73
CA ILE A 433 7.09 -6.13 23.52
C ILE A 433 7.28 -6.81 24.88
N ALA A 434 6.33 -7.67 25.27
CA ALA A 434 6.42 -8.50 26.45
C ALA A 434 6.34 -9.98 26.05
N THR A 435 7.30 -10.77 26.54
CA THR A 435 7.37 -12.21 26.27
C THR A 435 7.43 -12.97 27.58
N TYR A 436 6.61 -14.00 27.71
CA TYR A 436 6.69 -14.94 28.81
C TYR A 436 6.77 -16.38 28.27
N ARG A 437 7.69 -17.17 28.80
CA ARG A 437 7.88 -18.59 28.44
C ARG A 437 8.12 -19.41 29.69
N ASP A 438 7.44 -20.55 29.79
CA ASP A 438 7.63 -21.46 30.91
C ASP A 438 7.26 -22.92 30.47
N HIS A 439 7.50 -23.85 31.35
CA HIS A 439 7.14 -25.25 31.16
C HIS A 439 6.57 -25.87 32.44
N ALA A 440 5.67 -26.80 32.28
CA ALA A 440 5.08 -27.60 33.35
C ALA A 440 5.17 -29.08 32.98
N GLY A 441 6.21 -29.77 33.43
CA GLY A 441 6.54 -31.12 32.98
C GLY A 441 6.88 -31.13 31.50
N ASP A 442 6.15 -31.97 30.73
CA ASP A 442 6.33 -32.05 29.26
C ASP A 442 5.58 -30.97 28.46
N PHE A 443 4.83 -30.09 29.16
CA PHE A 443 4.09 -29.00 28.52
C PHE A 443 4.91 -27.72 28.50
N GLU A 444 5.30 -27.26 27.33
CA GLU A 444 5.98 -25.99 27.12
C GLU A 444 4.97 -24.98 26.58
N TRP A 445 5.00 -23.75 27.07
CA TRP A 445 4.10 -22.70 26.60
C TRP A 445 4.77 -21.31 26.63
N GLY A 446 4.25 -20.44 25.80
CA GLY A 446 4.74 -19.07 25.71
C GLY A 446 3.63 -18.12 25.24
N VAL A 447 3.77 -16.88 25.70
CA VAL A 447 2.93 -15.75 25.33
C VAL A 447 3.84 -14.60 24.93
N THR A 448 3.61 -14.02 23.75
CA THR A 448 4.30 -12.79 23.32
C THR A 448 3.24 -11.78 22.92
N GLY A 449 3.24 -10.63 23.60
CA GLY A 449 2.40 -9.49 23.27
C GLY A 449 3.26 -8.34 22.76
N ASN A 450 2.79 -7.63 21.75
CA ASN A 450 3.38 -6.37 21.30
C ASN A 450 2.30 -5.31 21.11
N VAL A 451 2.65 -4.07 21.39
CA VAL A 451 1.80 -2.90 21.15
C VAL A 451 2.65 -1.74 20.67
N THR A 452 2.16 -1.08 19.65
CA THR A 452 2.74 0.16 19.11
C THR A 452 1.67 1.25 19.15
N TYR A 453 2.05 2.41 19.65
CA TYR A 453 1.27 3.64 19.52
C TYR A 453 2.08 4.66 18.72
N ALA A 454 1.47 5.26 17.70
CA ALA A 454 2.08 6.32 16.92
C ALA A 454 1.06 7.40 16.55
N LYS A 455 1.45 8.67 16.73
CA LYS A 455 0.64 9.83 16.33
C LYS A 455 1.51 10.79 15.52
N ASN A 456 1.02 11.18 14.35
CA ASN A 456 1.63 12.22 13.52
C ASN A 456 0.82 13.53 13.62
N GLU A 457 1.46 14.65 13.28
CA GLU A 457 0.84 15.98 13.24
C GLU A 457 1.57 16.85 12.23
N VAL A 458 0.82 17.52 11.38
CA VAL A 458 1.32 18.56 10.48
C VAL A 458 1.72 19.77 11.32
N VAL A 459 3.00 20.14 11.28
CA VAL A 459 3.55 21.29 11.99
C VAL A 459 3.48 22.55 11.13
N TYR A 460 3.63 22.36 9.82
CA TYR A 460 3.53 23.45 8.84
C TYR A 460 3.11 22.91 7.47
N MET A 461 2.13 23.56 6.89
CA MET A 461 1.66 23.40 5.52
C MET A 461 1.36 24.79 4.96
N ASP A 462 1.45 25.00 3.64
CA ASP A 462 1.01 26.23 3.00
C ASP A 462 -0.52 26.18 2.86
N GLU A 463 -1.23 26.94 3.70
CA GLU A 463 -2.69 26.99 3.74
C GLU A 463 -3.18 28.39 3.36
N ALA A 464 -4.32 28.48 2.66
CA ALA A 464 -4.94 29.75 2.31
C ALA A 464 -5.30 30.54 3.58
N VAL A 465 -5.13 31.86 3.51
CA VAL A 465 -5.33 32.75 4.67
C VAL A 465 -6.79 32.71 5.18
N ASP A 466 -7.71 32.45 4.27
CA ASP A 466 -9.16 32.37 4.52
C ASP A 466 -9.65 30.96 4.86
N THR A 467 -8.75 29.97 4.93
CA THR A 467 -9.13 28.61 5.35
C THR A 467 -9.69 28.63 6.77
N PRO A 468 -10.93 28.14 6.98
CA PRO A 468 -11.53 28.05 8.31
C PRO A 468 -10.63 27.25 9.28
N GLU A 469 -10.59 27.68 10.55
CA GLU A 469 -9.71 27.08 11.55
C GLU A 469 -9.95 25.57 11.71
N TRP A 470 -11.21 25.12 11.65
CA TRP A 470 -11.61 23.73 11.76
C TRP A 470 -11.31 22.88 10.50
N GLN A 471 -10.87 23.50 9.39
CA GLN A 471 -10.44 22.79 8.18
C GLN A 471 -8.93 22.71 8.04
N ARG A 472 -8.17 23.48 8.80
CA ARG A 472 -6.72 23.53 8.67
C ARG A 472 -6.07 22.15 8.87
N GLN A 473 -5.03 21.90 8.10
CA GLN A 473 -4.20 20.69 8.24
C GLN A 473 -3.19 20.85 9.36
N THR A 474 -2.69 22.07 9.56
CA THR A 474 -1.73 22.39 10.63
C THR A 474 -2.33 22.11 12.00
N GLY A 475 -1.63 21.34 12.82
CA GLY A 475 -2.10 20.87 14.13
C GLY A 475 -2.82 19.52 14.11
N HIS A 476 -3.15 18.99 12.94
CA HIS A 476 -3.87 17.73 12.75
C HIS A 476 -3.00 16.64 12.09
N PRO A 477 -3.42 15.36 12.11
CA PRO A 477 -2.74 14.30 11.36
C PRO A 477 -2.72 14.57 9.86
N ILE A 478 -1.64 14.17 9.18
CA ILE A 478 -1.43 14.41 7.75
C ILE A 478 -2.52 13.76 6.88
N ASP A 479 -3.03 12.62 7.30
CA ASP A 479 -4.02 11.80 6.61
C ASP A 479 -5.45 11.98 7.15
N GLY A 480 -5.68 12.96 8.03
CA GLY A 480 -7.01 13.33 8.50
C GLY A 480 -7.88 13.85 7.36
N GLY A 481 -9.09 13.32 7.23
CA GLY A 481 -10.06 13.79 6.24
C GLY A 481 -10.91 14.95 6.76
N THR A 482 -11.52 15.71 5.83
CA THR A 482 -12.48 16.79 6.12
C THR A 482 -13.87 16.29 5.73
N TYR A 483 -14.84 16.43 6.64
CA TYR A 483 -16.18 15.85 6.50
C TYR A 483 -17.26 16.77 7.03
N TYR A 484 -18.41 16.80 6.35
CA TYR A 484 -19.62 17.38 6.93
C TYR A 484 -19.98 16.66 8.22
N GLN A 485 -20.38 17.42 9.24
CA GLN A 485 -20.86 16.84 10.50
C GLN A 485 -22.32 16.48 10.34
N ALA A 486 -22.65 15.19 10.32
CA ALA A 486 -24.03 14.71 10.25
C ALA A 486 -24.63 14.66 11.66
N LEU A 487 -25.75 15.35 11.86
CA LEU A 487 -26.46 15.43 13.15
C LEU A 487 -27.58 14.40 13.28
N GLY A 488 -28.04 13.81 12.17
CA GLY A 488 -29.11 12.82 12.14
C GLY A 488 -29.88 12.84 10.83
N ILE A 489 -31.15 12.44 10.89
CA ILE A 489 -32.05 12.32 9.75
C ILE A 489 -33.24 13.27 10.00
N TYR A 490 -33.62 14.05 9.00
CA TYR A 490 -34.83 14.88 9.05
C TYR A 490 -36.08 14.02 9.26
N GLN A 491 -36.84 14.31 10.29
CA GLN A 491 -38.07 13.57 10.62
C GLN A 491 -39.33 14.26 10.11
N THR A 492 -39.31 15.57 9.95
CA THR A 492 -40.48 16.38 9.52
C THR A 492 -40.06 17.52 8.58
N GLN A 493 -41.02 18.06 7.81
CA GLN A 493 -40.79 19.21 6.97
C GLN A 493 -40.48 20.46 7.78
N GLU A 494 -41.11 20.63 8.94
CA GLU A 494 -40.87 21.76 9.83
C GLU A 494 -39.40 21.84 10.32
N GLN A 495 -38.75 20.67 10.48
CA GLN A 495 -37.31 20.64 10.81
C GLN A 495 -36.48 21.16 9.62
N ILE A 496 -36.81 20.80 8.40
CA ILE A 496 -36.12 21.27 7.19
C ILE A 496 -36.27 22.79 7.07
N ASP A 497 -37.50 23.27 7.22
CA ASP A 497 -37.83 24.70 7.07
C ASP A 497 -37.17 25.56 8.15
N ALA A 498 -36.86 24.98 9.33
CA ALA A 498 -36.28 25.64 10.48
C ALA A 498 -34.75 25.63 10.53
N THR A 499 -34.08 24.86 9.68
CA THR A 499 -32.61 24.67 9.71
C THR A 499 -31.96 24.90 8.36
N PRO A 500 -30.70 25.39 8.31
CA PRO A 500 -29.92 25.42 7.07
C PRO A 500 -29.82 24.01 6.48
N HIS A 501 -30.02 23.92 5.15
CA HIS A 501 -30.00 22.64 4.45
C HIS A 501 -29.57 22.77 2.97
N LEU A 502 -29.10 21.67 2.39
CA LEU A 502 -28.79 21.62 0.97
C LEU A 502 -30.07 21.71 0.10
N ALA A 503 -29.98 22.38 -1.04
CA ALA A 503 -31.13 22.56 -1.94
C ALA A 503 -31.80 21.23 -2.31
N GLY A 504 -33.12 21.16 -2.18
CA GLY A 504 -33.95 19.98 -2.50
C GLY A 504 -33.91 18.86 -1.45
N THR A 505 -33.44 19.13 -0.22
CA THR A 505 -33.53 18.23 0.93
C THR A 505 -34.96 17.81 1.19
N LYS A 506 -35.15 16.54 1.56
CA LYS A 506 -36.45 15.92 1.87
C LYS A 506 -36.42 15.26 3.22
N VAL A 507 -37.59 15.03 3.79
CA VAL A 507 -37.72 14.24 4.99
C VAL A 507 -37.11 12.84 4.78
N GLY A 508 -36.30 12.38 5.71
CA GLY A 508 -35.50 11.16 5.60
C GLY A 508 -34.08 11.36 5.04
N ASP A 509 -33.70 12.60 4.69
CA ASP A 509 -32.33 12.97 4.32
C ASP A 509 -31.49 13.36 5.53
N LEU A 510 -30.17 13.46 5.35
CA LEU A 510 -29.21 13.86 6.40
C LEU A 510 -29.36 15.33 6.79
N ILE A 511 -29.24 15.58 8.07
CA ILE A 511 -29.06 16.89 8.67
C ILE A 511 -27.55 17.17 8.78
N TYR A 512 -27.07 18.24 8.18
CA TYR A 512 -25.69 18.68 8.33
C TYR A 512 -25.62 19.88 9.26
N GLN A 513 -24.51 19.98 10.01
CA GLN A 513 -24.24 21.10 10.87
C GLN A 513 -23.79 22.30 10.03
N ASP A 514 -24.41 23.45 10.26
CA ASP A 514 -23.91 24.77 9.87
C ASP A 514 -22.82 25.14 10.90
N THR A 515 -21.56 24.95 10.52
CA THR A 515 -20.42 25.09 11.45
C THR A 515 -19.99 26.53 11.61
N ASN A 516 -20.21 27.35 10.57
CA ASN A 516 -19.84 28.77 10.55
C ASN A 516 -20.98 29.71 10.91
N ASP A 517 -22.19 29.15 11.13
CA ASP A 517 -23.44 29.88 11.44
C ASP A 517 -23.81 30.95 10.38
N ASP A 518 -23.53 30.71 9.10
CA ASP A 518 -23.85 31.63 8.00
C ASP A 518 -25.24 31.40 7.39
N GLY A 519 -25.95 30.39 7.85
CA GLY A 519 -27.31 30.04 7.41
C GLY A 519 -27.35 29.22 6.12
N SER A 520 -26.21 28.70 5.65
CA SER A 520 -26.09 27.91 4.41
C SER A 520 -25.18 26.72 4.65
N ILE A 521 -25.53 25.54 4.13
CA ILE A 521 -24.63 24.38 4.19
C ILE A 521 -23.73 24.38 2.95
N THR A 522 -22.44 24.64 3.17
CA THR A 522 -21.39 24.67 2.14
C THR A 522 -20.19 23.81 2.54
N TRP A 523 -19.16 23.74 1.68
CA TRP A 523 -17.92 23.04 2.04
C TRP A 523 -17.21 23.69 3.25
N ASP A 524 -17.45 24.95 3.52
CA ASP A 524 -16.85 25.66 4.66
C ASP A 524 -17.35 25.14 6.02
N ASP A 525 -18.47 24.39 6.03
CA ASP A 525 -19.00 23.70 7.22
C ASP A 525 -18.35 22.36 7.51
N ALA A 526 -17.58 21.84 6.56
CA ALA A 526 -16.91 20.56 6.76
C ALA A 526 -15.75 20.70 7.74
N VAL A 527 -15.62 19.76 8.67
CA VAL A 527 -14.65 19.78 9.78
C VAL A 527 -13.60 18.68 9.60
N ARG A 528 -12.34 19.04 9.83
CA ARG A 528 -11.23 18.10 9.79
C ARG A 528 -11.23 17.18 11.00
N ARG A 529 -10.92 15.91 10.79
CA ARG A 529 -10.89 14.89 11.84
C ARG A 529 -9.47 14.43 12.14
N ASP A 530 -9.25 14.06 13.42
CA ASP A 530 -7.97 13.52 13.92
C ASP A 530 -7.84 12.00 13.72
N LYS A 531 -8.90 11.34 13.27
CA LYS A 531 -8.88 9.92 12.93
C LYS A 531 -8.84 9.75 11.41
N SER A 532 -8.20 8.69 10.98
CA SER A 532 -8.05 8.32 9.57
C SER A 532 -8.04 6.81 9.42
N ALA A 533 -7.84 6.31 8.21
CA ALA A 533 -7.64 4.89 7.96
C ALA A 533 -6.32 4.35 8.55
N THR A 534 -5.36 5.22 8.87
CA THR A 534 -4.12 4.85 9.55
C THR A 534 -4.35 4.70 11.04
N PRO A 535 -4.23 3.50 11.63
CA PRO A 535 -4.48 3.28 13.05
C PRO A 535 -3.38 3.93 13.90
N LYS A 536 -3.76 4.50 15.04
CA LYS A 536 -2.78 4.97 16.03
C LYS A 536 -2.26 3.84 16.92
N TRP A 537 -3.06 2.79 17.12
CA TRP A 537 -2.69 1.61 17.88
C TRP A 537 -2.62 0.39 16.98
N ILE A 538 -1.50 -0.34 17.06
CA ILE A 538 -1.33 -1.66 16.44
C ILE A 538 -0.87 -2.62 17.53
N PHE A 539 -1.47 -3.79 17.62
CA PHE A 539 -1.10 -4.78 18.61
C PHE A 539 -1.15 -6.19 18.06
N GLY A 540 -0.33 -7.05 18.65
CA GLY A 540 -0.27 -8.47 18.35
C GLY A 540 -0.15 -9.31 19.61
N LEU A 541 -0.74 -10.50 19.58
CA LEU A 541 -0.62 -11.50 20.63
C LEU A 541 -0.36 -12.87 20.02
N THR A 542 0.78 -13.46 20.36
CA THR A 542 1.14 -14.83 19.98
C THR A 542 1.04 -15.74 21.19
N LEU A 543 0.28 -16.83 21.04
CA LEU A 543 0.18 -17.91 22.01
C LEU A 543 0.81 -19.17 21.37
N ASN A 544 1.75 -19.77 22.05
CA ASN A 544 2.36 -21.03 21.61
C ASN A 544 2.40 -22.06 22.72
N GLY A 545 2.24 -23.31 22.35
CA GLY A 545 2.29 -24.43 23.27
C GLY A 545 2.79 -25.69 22.58
N ALA A 546 3.52 -26.53 23.31
CA ALA A 546 3.98 -27.83 22.83
C ALA A 546 3.79 -28.89 23.90
N TRP A 547 3.34 -30.09 23.53
CA TRP A 547 3.12 -31.22 24.43
C TRP A 547 3.21 -32.54 23.71
N LYS A 548 4.19 -33.37 24.08
CA LYS A 548 4.34 -34.76 23.56
C LYS A 548 4.24 -34.91 22.05
N GLY A 549 4.88 -33.99 21.33
CA GLY A 549 4.91 -33.98 19.87
C GLY A 549 3.81 -33.13 19.22
N PHE A 550 2.75 -32.77 19.93
CA PHE A 550 1.80 -31.75 19.51
C PHE A 550 2.39 -30.35 19.71
N ASP A 551 2.17 -29.47 18.76
CA ASP A 551 2.47 -28.06 18.86
C ASP A 551 1.30 -27.22 18.33
N VAL A 552 1.11 -26.07 18.97
CA VAL A 552 0.07 -25.11 18.61
C VAL A 552 0.69 -23.71 18.61
N ASN A 553 0.39 -22.92 17.56
CA ASN A 553 0.72 -21.51 17.50
C ASN A 553 -0.51 -20.72 17.05
N ALA A 554 -0.93 -19.74 17.84
CA ALA A 554 -2.04 -18.84 17.52
C ALA A 554 -1.55 -17.39 17.55
N PHE A 555 -1.74 -16.67 16.45
CA PHE A 555 -1.37 -15.26 16.32
C PHE A 555 -2.63 -14.41 16.11
N PHE A 556 -2.83 -13.48 17.02
CA PHE A 556 -3.84 -12.45 16.94
C PHE A 556 -3.22 -11.12 16.55
N GLN A 557 -3.86 -10.43 15.63
CA GLN A 557 -3.49 -9.09 15.18
C GLN A 557 -4.67 -8.15 15.43
N GLY A 558 -4.40 -6.92 15.82
CA GLY A 558 -5.43 -5.92 15.96
C GLY A 558 -4.91 -4.50 15.75
N GLN A 559 -5.85 -3.62 15.52
CA GLN A 559 -5.62 -2.17 15.46
C GLN A 559 -6.77 -1.43 16.14
N ALA A 560 -6.51 -0.19 16.54
CA ALA A 560 -7.52 0.67 17.13
C ALA A 560 -7.25 2.15 16.82
N ASP A 561 -8.28 2.97 17.04
CA ASP A 561 -8.28 4.41 16.75
C ASP A 561 -8.04 4.68 15.25
N ALA A 562 -8.79 3.97 14.39
CA ALA A 562 -8.85 4.15 12.95
C ALA A 562 -10.30 4.36 12.51
N GLU A 563 -10.49 5.17 11.45
CA GLU A 563 -11.80 5.39 10.82
C GLU A 563 -11.68 5.28 9.31
N ILE A 564 -12.66 4.66 8.67
CA ILE A 564 -12.73 4.56 7.21
C ILE A 564 -14.04 5.13 6.70
N LEU A 565 -13.98 5.77 5.54
CA LEU A 565 -15.15 6.28 4.85
C LEU A 565 -15.79 5.14 4.05
N VAL A 566 -17.03 4.81 4.37
CA VAL A 566 -17.87 3.90 3.61
C VAL A 566 -18.61 4.71 2.56
N GLN A 567 -18.38 4.42 1.28
CA GLN A 567 -19.09 5.17 0.23
C GLN A 567 -20.60 4.89 0.27
N PRO A 568 -21.45 5.88 -0.03
CA PRO A 568 -22.91 5.78 0.08
C PRO A 568 -23.58 4.90 -0.98
N THR A 569 -22.90 3.99 -1.62
CA THR A 569 -23.43 3.03 -2.60
C THR A 569 -24.11 1.81 -1.96
N MET A 570 -24.58 1.95 -0.74
CA MET A 570 -25.00 0.86 0.14
C MET A 570 -26.45 0.53 -0.04
N ASN A 571 -26.79 -0.15 -1.11
CA ASN A 571 -28.02 -0.94 -1.18
C ASN A 571 -27.81 -2.33 -0.57
N MET A 572 -27.26 -2.40 0.64
CA MET A 572 -27.13 -3.66 1.38
C MET A 572 -28.50 -4.11 1.83
N ALA A 573 -29.02 -5.07 1.09
CA ALA A 573 -30.41 -5.35 0.89
C ALA A 573 -31.27 -5.51 2.13
N THR A 574 -30.84 -6.26 3.16
CA THR A 574 -31.74 -6.61 4.27
C THR A 574 -31.69 -5.58 5.40
N ASP A 575 -30.49 -5.27 5.90
CA ASP A 575 -30.32 -4.35 7.03
C ASP A 575 -30.68 -2.92 6.67
N PHE A 576 -30.39 -2.50 5.41
CA PHE A 576 -30.84 -1.22 4.91
C PHE A 576 -32.37 -1.17 4.82
N TYR A 577 -32.99 -2.19 4.23
CA TYR A 577 -34.44 -2.20 4.04
C TYR A 577 -35.19 -2.17 5.39
N GLU A 578 -34.77 -2.96 6.35
CA GLU A 578 -35.39 -3.06 7.67
C GLU A 578 -35.08 -1.86 8.57
N GLY A 579 -33.90 -1.29 8.47
CA GLY A 579 -33.43 -0.19 9.30
C GLY A 579 -33.56 1.21 8.70
N ARG A 580 -34.11 1.36 7.48
CA ARG A 580 -34.21 2.67 6.81
C ARG A 580 -35.36 3.53 7.34
N TRP A 581 -35.15 4.82 7.23
CA TRP A 581 -36.25 5.78 7.33
C TRP A 581 -37.27 5.54 6.19
N SER A 582 -38.58 5.56 6.45
CA SER A 582 -39.61 5.36 5.45
C SER A 582 -40.91 6.04 5.89
N GLU A 583 -41.65 6.60 4.93
CA GLU A 583 -42.99 7.14 5.14
C GLU A 583 -44.00 6.08 5.68
N SER A 584 -43.76 4.79 5.41
CA SER A 584 -44.58 3.67 5.90
C SER A 584 -44.24 3.25 7.32
N ASN A 585 -43.18 3.76 7.92
CA ASN A 585 -42.80 3.45 9.31
C ASN A 585 -43.56 4.30 10.30
N THR A 586 -43.64 3.85 11.55
CA THR A 586 -44.11 4.70 12.67
C THR A 586 -43.05 5.79 12.99
N ALA A 587 -43.45 6.85 13.68
CA ALA A 587 -42.52 7.89 14.11
C ALA A 587 -41.39 7.33 14.98
N GLU A 588 -41.71 6.33 15.86
CA GLU A 588 -40.72 5.66 16.70
C GLU A 588 -39.71 4.85 15.88
N GLN A 589 -40.18 4.14 14.85
CA GLN A 589 -39.32 3.40 13.93
C GLN A 589 -38.39 4.36 13.14
N ASN A 590 -38.92 5.49 12.68
CA ASN A 590 -38.15 6.48 11.96
C ASN A 590 -37.11 7.19 12.87
N MET A 591 -37.44 7.48 14.12
CA MET A 591 -36.47 7.99 15.10
C MET A 591 -35.35 7.00 15.40
N ALA A 592 -35.62 5.71 15.33
CA ALA A 592 -34.65 4.63 15.52
C ALA A 592 -33.95 4.21 14.22
N ALA A 593 -34.26 4.83 13.08
CA ALA A 593 -33.71 4.45 11.79
C ALA A 593 -32.18 4.60 11.77
N LYS A 594 -31.50 3.53 11.36
CA LYS A 594 -30.04 3.47 11.19
C LYS A 594 -29.60 3.93 9.80
N TRP A 595 -30.54 3.98 8.86
CA TRP A 595 -30.31 4.31 7.46
C TRP A 595 -31.26 5.40 6.99
N LEU A 596 -30.82 6.14 5.98
CA LEU A 596 -31.58 7.17 5.32
C LEU A 596 -32.83 6.60 4.63
N ARG A 597 -33.70 7.48 4.12
CA ARG A 597 -34.72 7.08 3.16
C ARG A 597 -34.07 6.41 1.94
N ALA A 598 -34.80 5.51 1.31
CA ALA A 598 -34.38 4.98 0.02
C ALA A 598 -34.33 6.10 -1.02
N PHE A 599 -33.21 6.21 -1.73
CA PHE A 599 -33.03 7.14 -2.85
C PHE A 599 -32.45 6.39 -4.03
N MET A 600 -32.88 6.77 -5.23
CA MET A 600 -32.28 6.23 -6.44
C MET A 600 -30.94 6.91 -6.66
N LYS A 601 -29.93 6.13 -7.01
CA LYS A 601 -28.59 6.61 -7.40
C LYS A 601 -28.62 7.30 -8.77
N GLU A 602 -29.53 8.22 -8.99
CA GLU A 602 -29.31 9.18 -10.04
C GLU A 602 -28.32 10.19 -9.48
N SER A 603 -27.09 9.99 -9.82
CA SER A 603 -25.86 10.58 -9.28
C SER A 603 -25.85 12.12 -9.28
N GLN A 604 -26.84 12.78 -9.80
CA GLN A 604 -26.97 14.23 -9.87
C GLN A 604 -28.12 14.80 -9.01
N VAL A 605 -29.09 13.99 -8.61
CA VAL A 605 -30.28 14.47 -7.91
C VAL A 605 -30.19 14.33 -6.38
N ASP A 606 -29.44 13.35 -5.86
CA ASP A 606 -29.30 13.07 -4.44
C ASP A 606 -27.87 13.21 -3.91
N GLY A 607 -27.04 14.06 -4.53
CA GLY A 607 -25.70 14.41 -4.05
C GLY A 607 -25.63 14.90 -2.60
N ARG A 608 -26.75 15.32 -2.05
CA ARG A 608 -26.87 15.78 -0.66
C ARG A 608 -26.67 14.69 0.40
N ASN A 609 -27.12 13.46 0.16
CA ASN A 609 -26.93 12.34 1.08
C ASN A 609 -25.58 11.62 0.86
N SER A 610 -24.95 11.83 -0.28
CA SER A 610 -23.67 11.21 -0.66
C SER A 610 -22.46 12.09 -0.33
N GLN A 611 -22.65 13.23 0.31
CA GLN A 611 -21.55 14.05 0.77
C GLN A 611 -20.64 13.28 1.74
N SER A 612 -19.33 13.50 1.62
CA SER A 612 -18.35 12.97 2.58
C SER A 612 -18.67 13.51 3.96
N SER A 613 -19.29 12.70 4.79
CA SER A 613 -19.79 13.11 6.11
C SER A 613 -19.48 12.09 7.18
N THR A 614 -19.59 12.50 8.44
CA THR A 614 -19.40 11.64 9.60
C THR A 614 -20.43 10.49 9.68
N TRP A 615 -21.56 10.60 8.97
CA TRP A 615 -22.52 9.52 8.82
C TRP A 615 -21.94 8.27 8.17
N TRP A 616 -21.05 8.48 7.22
CA TRP A 616 -20.44 7.40 6.43
C TRP A 616 -19.13 6.89 7.00
N LEU A 617 -18.65 7.47 8.12
CA LEU A 617 -17.47 6.97 8.81
C LEU A 617 -17.82 5.72 9.65
N ARG A 618 -16.93 4.75 9.63
CA ARG A 618 -17.03 3.54 10.46
C ARG A 618 -15.72 3.35 11.21
N ASP A 619 -15.85 2.84 12.44
CA ASP A 619 -14.69 2.46 13.24
C ASP A 619 -13.99 1.25 12.60
N ALA A 620 -12.77 1.43 12.14
CA ALA A 620 -11.93 0.40 11.55
C ALA A 620 -11.04 -0.34 12.56
N SER A 621 -11.34 -0.21 13.85
CA SER A 621 -10.70 -1.00 14.90
C SER A 621 -11.12 -2.47 14.78
N PHE A 622 -10.17 -3.38 14.94
CA PHE A 622 -10.46 -4.81 14.89
C PHE A 622 -9.48 -5.65 15.71
N VAL A 623 -9.91 -6.89 16.00
CA VAL A 623 -9.07 -8.00 16.47
C VAL A 623 -9.31 -9.20 15.56
N ARG A 624 -8.23 -9.79 15.03
CA ARG A 624 -8.29 -10.92 14.10
C ARG A 624 -7.44 -12.07 14.58
N LEU A 625 -7.97 -13.31 14.54
CA LEU A 625 -7.14 -14.52 14.57
C LEU A 625 -6.49 -14.68 13.20
N LYS A 626 -5.26 -14.11 13.10
CA LYS A 626 -4.52 -13.99 11.84
C LYS A 626 -3.96 -15.30 11.37
N SER A 627 -3.44 -16.12 12.30
CA SER A 627 -2.90 -17.45 12.00
C SER A 627 -3.15 -18.39 13.17
N LEU A 628 -3.57 -19.60 12.88
CA LEU A 628 -3.62 -20.73 13.82
C LEU A 628 -2.98 -21.94 13.15
N GLU A 629 -1.88 -22.40 13.72
CA GLU A 629 -1.22 -23.62 13.27
C GLU A 629 -1.27 -24.69 14.35
N ILE A 630 -1.61 -25.90 13.97
CA ILE A 630 -1.58 -27.09 14.82
C ILE A 630 -0.72 -28.12 14.13
N GLY A 631 0.33 -28.61 14.80
CA GLY A 631 1.26 -29.60 14.29
C GLY A 631 1.37 -30.81 15.17
N TYR A 632 1.83 -31.92 14.58
CA TYR A 632 2.24 -33.12 15.28
C TYR A 632 3.53 -33.67 14.73
N THR A 633 4.56 -33.72 15.57
CA THR A 633 5.86 -34.32 15.26
C THR A 633 5.91 -35.77 15.75
N PHE A 634 6.11 -36.68 14.84
CA PHE A 634 6.13 -38.13 15.16
C PHE A 634 7.37 -38.48 15.97
N PRO A 635 7.24 -39.39 16.99
CA PRO A 635 8.37 -39.90 17.74
C PRO A 635 9.42 -40.58 16.83
N LYS A 636 10.69 -40.26 17.01
CA LYS A 636 11.79 -40.83 16.21
C LYS A 636 11.72 -42.37 16.08
N LYS A 637 11.39 -43.07 17.14
CA LYS A 637 11.27 -44.54 17.16
C LYS A 637 10.30 -45.12 16.12
N TRP A 638 9.34 -44.32 15.61
CA TRP A 638 8.37 -44.79 14.61
C TRP A 638 8.88 -44.54 13.18
N ILE A 639 9.70 -43.53 12.97
CA ILE A 639 10.11 -43.06 11.64
C ILE A 639 11.55 -43.46 11.24
N THR A 640 12.41 -43.75 12.21
CA THR A 640 13.83 -44.15 11.94
C THR A 640 13.95 -45.38 11.05
N ARG A 641 12.99 -46.33 11.14
CA ARG A 641 12.97 -47.53 10.26
C ARG A 641 12.73 -47.20 8.79
N LEU A 642 12.20 -45.99 8.51
CA LEU A 642 11.93 -45.47 7.16
C LEU A 642 13.07 -44.60 6.63
N GLY A 643 14.18 -44.45 7.39
CA GLY A 643 15.28 -43.56 7.05
C GLY A 643 14.91 -42.07 7.20
N ILE A 644 13.90 -41.76 8.03
CA ILE A 644 13.42 -40.41 8.26
C ILE A 644 13.89 -39.94 9.66
N ASP A 645 14.56 -38.79 9.72
CA ASP A 645 15.03 -38.18 10.95
C ASP A 645 13.94 -37.37 11.65
N ASN A 646 13.10 -36.69 10.89
CA ASN A 646 11.98 -35.90 11.43
C ASN A 646 10.78 -35.94 10.48
N LEU A 647 9.59 -36.16 11.02
CA LEU A 647 8.32 -36.11 10.31
C LEU A 647 7.34 -35.29 11.13
N ARG A 648 6.88 -34.13 10.60
CA ARG A 648 5.83 -33.31 11.19
C ARG A 648 4.71 -33.09 10.20
N LEU A 649 3.47 -33.37 10.63
CA LEU A 649 2.25 -33.00 9.93
C LEU A 649 1.69 -31.75 10.56
N TYR A 650 1.16 -30.83 9.75
CA TYR A 650 0.53 -29.62 10.28
C TYR A 650 -0.65 -29.18 9.45
N ALA A 651 -1.55 -28.46 10.10
CA ALA A 651 -2.63 -27.70 9.51
C ALA A 651 -2.53 -26.26 9.97
N ASN A 652 -2.59 -25.33 9.02
CA ASN A 652 -2.55 -23.90 9.27
C ASN A 652 -3.81 -23.24 8.70
N GLY A 653 -4.45 -22.39 9.48
CA GLY A 653 -5.56 -21.54 9.06
C GLY A 653 -5.20 -20.07 9.19
N ASN A 654 -5.45 -19.27 8.14
CA ASN A 654 -5.22 -17.84 8.18
C ASN A 654 -6.53 -17.05 8.09
N ASN A 655 -6.59 -15.89 8.76
CA ASN A 655 -7.72 -14.98 8.80
C ASN A 655 -9.02 -15.67 9.23
N LEU A 656 -8.96 -16.49 10.30
CA LEU A 656 -10.04 -17.41 10.67
C LEU A 656 -11.30 -16.68 11.15
N PHE A 657 -11.15 -15.64 11.93
CA PHE A 657 -12.25 -14.74 12.30
C PHE A 657 -11.73 -13.34 12.61
N THR A 658 -12.60 -12.35 12.46
CA THR A 658 -12.37 -10.94 12.79
C THR A 658 -13.53 -10.44 13.63
N ILE A 659 -13.23 -9.64 14.65
CA ILE A 659 -14.19 -8.85 15.42
C ILE A 659 -13.86 -7.40 15.11
N ASP A 660 -14.80 -6.67 14.51
CA ASP A 660 -14.58 -5.30 14.04
C ASP A 660 -15.85 -4.45 14.19
N GLY A 661 -15.75 -3.16 13.93
CA GLY A 661 -16.84 -2.20 13.97
C GLY A 661 -17.36 -1.75 12.60
N VAL A 662 -16.85 -2.35 11.51
CA VAL A 662 -17.26 -1.95 10.14
C VAL A 662 -18.53 -2.65 9.71
N ASP A 663 -18.72 -3.92 10.09
CA ASP A 663 -19.88 -4.81 9.88
C ASP A 663 -20.19 -5.15 8.40
N ILE A 664 -19.64 -4.43 7.43
CA ILE A 664 -20.06 -4.49 6.02
C ILE A 664 -18.99 -5.12 5.14
N PHE A 665 -17.71 -4.85 5.44
CA PHE A 665 -16.56 -5.38 4.72
C PHE A 665 -15.35 -5.46 5.64
N ASP A 666 -14.26 -6.04 5.16
CA ASP A 666 -13.06 -6.21 5.97
C ASP A 666 -12.41 -4.85 6.33
N PRO A 667 -12.13 -4.56 7.63
CA PRO A 667 -11.59 -3.28 8.08
C PRO A 667 -10.20 -2.92 7.53
N GLU A 668 -9.46 -3.89 6.97
CA GLU A 668 -8.17 -3.64 6.29
C GLU A 668 -8.32 -3.33 4.79
N MET A 669 -9.55 -3.26 4.25
CA MET A 669 -9.77 -2.96 2.83
C MET A 669 -9.67 -1.46 2.57
N THR A 670 -8.64 -1.05 1.85
CA THR A 670 -8.40 0.36 1.48
C THR A 670 -9.30 0.85 0.35
N ASN A 671 -9.79 -0.05 -0.52
CA ASN A 671 -10.69 0.27 -1.64
C ASN A 671 -12.17 0.18 -1.26
N GLY A 672 -12.46 0.17 0.05
CA GLY A 672 -13.82 0.04 0.55
C GLY A 672 -14.48 -1.26 0.08
N ILE A 673 -15.80 -1.21 -0.09
CA ILE A 673 -16.63 -2.37 -0.44
C ILE A 673 -16.39 -2.94 -1.86
N ARG A 674 -15.68 -2.22 -2.73
CA ARG A 674 -15.33 -2.69 -4.07
C ARG A 674 -14.07 -3.53 -4.13
N GLY A 675 -13.32 -3.63 -3.02
CA GLY A 675 -12.13 -4.45 -2.95
C GLY A 675 -12.45 -5.94 -2.78
N TYR A 676 -11.50 -6.80 -3.17
CA TYR A 676 -11.59 -8.22 -2.88
C TYR A 676 -11.36 -8.47 -1.40
N SER A 677 -12.30 -9.10 -0.71
CA SER A 677 -12.20 -9.37 0.73
C SER A 677 -11.01 -10.26 1.08
N ILE A 678 -10.39 -10.01 2.23
CA ILE A 678 -9.32 -10.86 2.75
C ILE A 678 -9.84 -12.28 2.95
N GLN A 679 -9.16 -13.23 2.33
CA GLN A 679 -9.62 -14.62 2.31
C GLN A 679 -9.24 -15.37 3.58
N ARG A 680 -10.14 -16.25 4.01
CA ARG A 680 -9.84 -17.30 4.96
C ARG A 680 -9.20 -18.47 4.21
N THR A 681 -7.98 -18.86 4.60
CA THR A 681 -7.26 -19.95 3.93
C THR A 681 -6.91 -21.08 4.90
N TRP A 682 -6.89 -22.29 4.38
CA TRP A 682 -6.46 -23.50 5.10
C TRP A 682 -5.32 -24.15 4.32
N THR A 683 -4.24 -24.46 5.00
CA THR A 683 -3.07 -25.12 4.43
C THR A 683 -2.76 -26.37 5.23
N PHE A 684 -2.55 -27.48 4.54
CA PHE A 684 -2.10 -28.72 5.15
C PHE A 684 -0.71 -29.05 4.61
N GLY A 685 0.20 -29.42 5.48
CA GLY A 685 1.58 -29.65 5.08
C GLY A 685 2.25 -30.77 5.84
N VAL A 686 3.33 -31.23 5.25
CA VAL A 686 4.21 -32.31 5.76
C VAL A 686 5.63 -31.80 5.70
N ASN A 687 6.35 -31.82 6.82
CA ASN A 687 7.79 -31.60 6.88
C ASN A 687 8.50 -32.92 7.11
N VAL A 688 9.43 -33.28 6.22
CA VAL A 688 10.22 -34.47 6.29
C VAL A 688 11.69 -34.12 6.24
N THR A 689 12.48 -34.65 7.17
CA THR A 689 13.95 -34.57 7.17
C THR A 689 14.50 -36.00 7.11
N PHE A 690 15.43 -36.24 6.19
CA PHE A 690 16.08 -37.55 5.97
C PHE A 690 17.48 -37.58 6.54
#